data_9c20f9148e78c751ee0bf3f533ba8aa4
#
_entry.id   9c20f9148e78c751ee0bf3f533ba8aa4
#
_cell.length_a   1.000
_cell.length_b   1.000
_cell.length_c   1.000
_cell.angle_alpha   90.00
_cell.angle_beta   90.00
_cell.angle_gamma   90.00
#
_symmetry.space_group_name_H-M   'P 1'
#
loop_
_entity.id
_entity.type
_entity.pdbx_description
1 polymer ?
#
loop_
_entity_poly.entity_id
_entity_poly.type
_entity_poly.pdbx_seq_one_letter_code
_entity_poly.pdbx_strand_id
1 'polypeptide(L)'
;DNDSISVMSHLLDYYSKVPQERIYLHTDRPYYMVGDTIWFRAHLLDATTRIPVSRSRYVYVELYDQRADTLVQRMKVRCDSNGVFANAMFLSKTMTSGSYTMVAYTQWMRNFGSDHFCYKPIYVTEKTGDDRYVSCVEAPIALRSSPLLEVKQRKGQLLIRMSDASESDTLTCVIYGGGNLVETPYVGSRVLRIGMGRLRPGVVTVAMIRPQDKLVLASCETQIASRDSICVSMKSQMTEGKKMPIASTLTLTDQKGRPLKGTFSVSVTDYDVVKPDTLQPTLSQWAVSHRDGVYPLADMLRGRYPQMTYPIETEQRITGRVKGTLKSKLKNPHLLLVNPAEGVRHEFELGDSSRFSLTVDSPEGTTWLLEGTKKSGSTEMVELQVDKQIPPTVRLPHYACQTGNDLSVYVKQSNQQQMYAWNGVVELPEFEKKGSKKKPKSMNYGQLEAPRNLYPNDPRIEHAASMETLLSQLGIYCSVGEDGHKRIGGIGQIVGKKYVDNVAETDDEEILAIWPQNVRSIEYFSMNHPQNTMYGVRADIRGRIPGVLFIFLKDGSEIGKRKHLLSMARISPLGYRYNMEFYSPQYPKTDKSDYTRPDYRTTLYWNPSLQTDDAGEAIVRFYSSDSSKRYLVTIEGATEDGRPVSWQGLLR
;
A
#
# COMPACT_ATOMS: atom_id res chain seq x y z
N ASP A 1 -18.96 27.88 -40.08
CA ASP A 1 -18.49 26.49 -39.89
C ASP A 1 -18.43 26.19 -38.39
N ASN A 2 -19.59 25.77 -37.88
CA ASN A 2 -19.67 25.28 -36.53
C ASN A 2 -19.15 23.84 -36.54
N ASP A 3 -17.90 23.61 -36.19
CA ASP A 3 -17.38 22.29 -35.86
C ASP A 3 -18.20 21.76 -34.66
N SER A 4 -19.23 21.00 -34.97
CA SER A 4 -19.94 20.22 -33.97
C SER A 4 -18.99 19.13 -33.49
N ILE A 5 -18.21 19.44 -32.44
CA ILE A 5 -17.36 18.45 -31.77
C ILE A 5 -18.25 17.26 -31.42
N SER A 6 -17.92 16.10 -31.94
CA SER A 6 -18.68 14.86 -31.71
C SER A 6 -18.75 14.54 -30.22
N VAL A 7 -19.83 13.91 -29.79
CA VAL A 7 -19.98 13.46 -28.40
C VAL A 7 -18.80 12.59 -28.00
N MET A 8 -18.37 11.72 -28.92
CA MET A 8 -17.22 10.84 -28.71
C MET A 8 -15.93 11.60 -28.38
N SER A 9 -15.67 12.75 -29.05
CA SER A 9 -14.46 13.53 -28.77
C SER A 9 -14.45 14.11 -27.35
N HIS A 10 -15.60 14.53 -26.82
CA HIS A 10 -15.71 14.97 -25.42
C HIS A 10 -15.44 13.83 -24.43
N LEU A 11 -15.93 12.62 -24.70
CA LEU A 11 -15.66 11.47 -23.85
C LEU A 11 -14.18 11.09 -23.88
N LEU A 12 -13.57 11.06 -25.06
CA LEU A 12 -12.14 10.76 -25.21
C LEU A 12 -11.26 11.80 -24.51
N ASP A 13 -11.61 13.09 -24.63
CA ASP A 13 -10.91 14.18 -23.95
C ASP A 13 -11.03 14.01 -22.43
N TYR A 14 -12.19 13.67 -21.91
CA TYR A 14 -12.39 13.40 -20.49
C TYR A 14 -11.53 12.21 -20.03
N TYR A 15 -11.54 11.08 -20.74
CA TYR A 15 -10.74 9.90 -20.39
C TYR A 15 -9.25 10.20 -20.37
N SER A 16 -8.78 11.07 -21.28
CA SER A 16 -7.36 11.46 -21.32
C SER A 16 -6.95 12.35 -20.13
N LYS A 17 -7.83 13.26 -19.71
CA LYS A 17 -7.59 14.20 -18.62
C LYS A 17 -7.88 13.63 -17.23
N VAL A 18 -8.80 12.67 -17.15
CA VAL A 18 -9.26 12.03 -15.93
C VAL A 18 -9.14 10.51 -16.06
N PRO A 19 -7.93 9.98 -16.24
CA PRO A 19 -7.73 8.54 -16.30
C PRO A 19 -8.15 7.92 -14.97
N GLN A 20 -8.92 6.84 -15.00
CA GLN A 20 -9.37 6.15 -13.79
C GLN A 20 -8.68 4.80 -13.64
N GLU A 21 -8.52 4.38 -12.41
CA GLU A 21 -7.86 3.14 -12.03
C GLU A 21 -8.84 2.22 -11.30
N ARG A 22 -8.69 0.92 -11.50
CA ARG A 22 -9.42 -0.12 -10.77
C ARG A 22 -8.45 -1.19 -10.31
N ILE A 23 -8.73 -1.78 -9.17
CA ILE A 23 -7.91 -2.84 -8.59
C ILE A 23 -8.75 -4.10 -8.41
N TYR A 24 -8.15 -5.24 -8.72
CA TYR A 24 -8.60 -6.56 -8.31
C TYR A 24 -7.52 -7.23 -7.46
N LEU A 25 -7.89 -7.77 -6.30
CA LEU A 25 -6.96 -8.50 -5.43
C LEU A 25 -7.08 -10.01 -5.66
N HIS A 26 -5.97 -10.64 -6.03
CA HIS A 26 -5.81 -12.09 -5.99
C HIS A 26 -4.99 -12.48 -4.76
N THR A 27 -5.50 -13.42 -3.96
CA THR A 27 -4.82 -13.99 -2.79
C THR A 27 -4.54 -15.47 -3.04
N ASP A 28 -3.49 -16.01 -2.42
CA ASP A 28 -3.09 -17.41 -2.63
C ASP A 28 -4.16 -18.42 -2.21
N ARG A 29 -5.04 -18.06 -1.29
CA ARG A 29 -6.17 -18.91 -0.81
C ARG A 29 -7.27 -18.03 -0.19
N PRO A 30 -8.48 -18.57 0.03
CA PRO A 30 -9.62 -17.78 0.50
C PRO A 30 -9.71 -17.66 2.04
N TYR A 31 -9.03 -18.50 2.80
CA TYR A 31 -9.04 -18.49 4.26
C TYR A 31 -7.68 -18.84 4.85
N TYR A 32 -7.46 -18.41 6.07
CA TYR A 32 -6.19 -18.44 6.76
C TYR A 32 -6.37 -18.78 8.24
N MET A 33 -5.34 -19.30 8.86
CA MET A 33 -5.28 -19.42 10.30
C MET A 33 -4.48 -18.25 10.89
N VAL A 34 -4.77 -17.86 12.12
CA VAL A 34 -3.97 -16.86 12.84
C VAL A 34 -2.48 -17.26 12.82
N GLY A 35 -1.61 -16.31 12.53
CA GLY A 35 -0.18 -16.56 12.33
C GLY A 35 0.22 -16.99 10.91
N ASP A 36 -0.75 -17.14 9.99
CA ASP A 36 -0.46 -17.37 8.57
C ASP A 36 -0.08 -16.08 7.85
N THR A 37 0.41 -16.23 6.63
CA THR A 37 0.73 -15.15 5.71
C THR A 37 -0.21 -15.17 4.53
N ILE A 38 -0.82 -14.04 4.21
CA ILE A 38 -1.59 -13.83 2.99
C ILE A 38 -0.63 -13.39 1.91
N TRP A 39 -0.47 -14.20 0.87
CA TRP A 39 0.21 -13.80 -0.34
C TRP A 39 -0.81 -13.20 -1.31
N PHE A 40 -0.50 -12.04 -1.86
CA PHE A 40 -1.44 -11.36 -2.73
C PHE A 40 -0.77 -10.58 -3.87
N ARG A 41 -1.54 -10.38 -4.92
CA ARG A 41 -1.27 -9.43 -5.99
C ARG A 41 -2.45 -8.49 -6.16
N ALA A 42 -2.17 -7.19 -6.25
CA ALA A 42 -3.13 -6.18 -6.68
C ALA A 42 -2.96 -5.96 -8.20
N HIS A 43 -3.94 -6.40 -8.98
CA HIS A 43 -4.01 -6.13 -10.41
C HIS A 43 -4.56 -4.72 -10.61
N LEU A 44 -3.67 -3.76 -10.90
CA LEU A 44 -4.04 -2.38 -11.19
C LEU A 44 -4.31 -2.23 -12.67
N LEU A 45 -5.54 -1.84 -13.01
CA LEU A 45 -6.05 -1.75 -14.37
C LEU A 45 -6.53 -0.32 -14.67
N ASP A 46 -6.35 0.11 -15.91
CA ASP A 46 -7.06 1.28 -16.43
C ASP A 46 -8.56 0.97 -16.51
N ALA A 47 -9.38 1.82 -15.91
CA ALA A 47 -10.82 1.57 -15.82
C ALA A 47 -11.54 1.60 -17.19
N THR A 48 -10.98 2.29 -18.17
CA THR A 48 -11.59 2.42 -19.50
C THR A 48 -11.16 1.30 -20.43
N THR A 49 -9.85 0.96 -20.45
CA THR A 49 -9.29 -0.02 -21.38
C THR A 49 -9.13 -1.41 -20.78
N ARG A 50 -9.09 -1.51 -19.44
CA ARG A 50 -8.76 -2.71 -18.64
C ARG A 50 -7.35 -3.24 -18.86
N ILE A 51 -6.51 -2.46 -19.51
CA ILE A 51 -5.10 -2.80 -19.68
C ILE A 51 -4.39 -2.58 -18.33
N PRO A 52 -3.48 -3.47 -17.91
CA PRO A 52 -2.65 -3.25 -16.75
C PRO A 52 -1.87 -1.93 -16.84
N VAL A 53 -1.88 -1.16 -15.79
CA VAL A 53 -1.19 0.14 -15.73
C VAL A 53 -0.36 0.28 -14.47
N SER A 54 0.62 1.18 -14.53
CA SER A 54 1.49 1.53 -13.41
C SER A 54 1.70 3.04 -13.31
N ARG A 55 0.67 3.84 -13.66
CA ARG A 55 0.70 5.30 -13.49
C ARG A 55 0.90 5.65 -12.01
N SER A 56 0.07 5.08 -11.14
CA SER A 56 0.33 5.05 -9.71
C SER A 56 1.42 4.03 -9.42
N ARG A 57 2.47 4.45 -8.73
CA ARG A 57 3.60 3.56 -8.35
C ARG A 57 3.37 2.84 -7.04
N TYR A 58 2.31 3.18 -6.32
CA TYR A 58 1.99 2.64 -5.01
C TYR A 58 0.51 2.27 -4.90
N VAL A 59 0.27 1.10 -4.29
CA VAL A 59 -1.05 0.61 -3.90
C VAL A 59 -1.07 0.48 -2.38
N TYR A 60 -2.12 0.98 -1.76
CA TYR A 60 -2.40 0.81 -0.34
C TYR A 60 -3.25 -0.43 -0.17
N VAL A 61 -2.87 -1.30 0.76
CA VAL A 61 -3.63 -2.50 1.10
C VAL A 61 -3.86 -2.50 2.61
N GLU A 62 -5.11 -2.57 2.98
CA GLU A 62 -5.57 -2.50 4.36
C GLU A 62 -6.37 -3.75 4.71
N LEU A 63 -6.31 -4.18 5.97
CA LEU A 63 -7.10 -5.28 6.50
C LEU A 63 -8.06 -4.73 7.56
N TYR A 64 -9.34 -4.99 7.39
CA TYR A 64 -10.40 -4.60 8.30
C TYR A 64 -11.07 -5.81 8.94
N ASP A 65 -11.39 -5.73 10.23
CA ASP A 65 -12.33 -6.64 10.89
C ASP A 65 -13.75 -6.24 10.51
N GLN A 66 -14.51 -7.14 9.85
CA GLN A 66 -15.87 -6.83 9.40
C GLN A 66 -16.87 -6.63 10.55
N ARG A 67 -16.64 -7.27 11.69
CA ARG A 67 -17.56 -7.19 12.85
C ARG A 67 -17.39 -5.88 13.62
N ALA A 68 -16.14 -5.48 13.81
CA ALA A 68 -15.80 -4.28 14.55
C ALA A 68 -15.75 -3.03 13.66
N ASP A 69 -15.78 -3.19 12.34
CA ASP A 69 -15.55 -2.14 11.33
C ASP A 69 -14.27 -1.33 11.62
N THR A 70 -13.21 -2.04 12.02
CA THR A 70 -11.95 -1.43 12.45
C THR A 70 -10.78 -1.88 11.60
N LEU A 71 -9.87 -0.94 11.36
CA LEU A 71 -8.60 -1.21 10.68
C LEU A 71 -7.70 -2.07 11.59
N VAL A 72 -7.28 -3.22 11.08
CA VAL A 72 -6.34 -4.13 11.74
C VAL A 72 -4.91 -3.83 11.32
N GLN A 73 -4.68 -3.68 10.01
CA GLN A 73 -3.34 -3.48 9.44
C GLN A 73 -3.40 -2.67 8.15
N ARG A 74 -2.37 -1.87 7.91
CA ARG A 74 -2.18 -1.13 6.65
C ARG A 74 -0.78 -1.33 6.13
N MET A 75 -0.67 -1.49 4.82
CA MET A 75 0.62 -1.50 4.14
C MET A 75 0.56 -0.68 2.86
N LYS A 76 1.73 -0.23 2.42
CA LYS A 76 1.93 0.42 1.14
C LYS A 76 2.82 -0.48 0.29
N VAL A 77 2.36 -0.83 -0.89
CA VAL A 77 3.04 -1.71 -1.84
C VAL A 77 3.55 -0.89 -3.00
N ARG A 78 4.84 -0.96 -3.27
CA ARG A 78 5.46 -0.35 -4.46
C ARG A 78 5.44 -1.36 -5.60
N CYS A 79 5.16 -0.91 -6.84
CA CYS A 79 5.30 -1.79 -7.99
C CYS A 79 6.78 -2.15 -8.23
N ASP A 80 6.99 -3.34 -8.76
CA ASP A 80 8.31 -3.76 -9.23
C ASP A 80 8.69 -3.12 -10.58
N SER A 81 9.82 -3.52 -11.16
CA SER A 81 10.28 -3.06 -12.49
C SER A 81 9.32 -3.41 -13.62
N ASN A 82 8.48 -4.42 -13.44
CA ASN A 82 7.49 -4.89 -14.42
C ASN A 82 6.10 -4.28 -14.19
N GLY A 83 5.96 -3.37 -13.22
CA GLY A 83 4.69 -2.75 -12.87
C GLY A 83 3.75 -3.63 -12.05
N VAL A 84 4.27 -4.68 -11.42
CA VAL A 84 3.49 -5.62 -10.60
C VAL A 84 3.45 -5.17 -9.14
N PHE A 85 2.25 -5.14 -8.56
CA PHE A 85 2.02 -4.83 -7.15
C PHE A 85 1.72 -6.13 -6.41
N ALA A 86 2.71 -6.68 -5.74
CA ALA A 86 2.58 -7.91 -4.98
C ALA A 86 3.34 -7.83 -3.67
N ASN A 87 2.80 -8.47 -2.64
CA ASN A 87 3.46 -8.56 -1.35
C ASN A 87 2.86 -9.69 -0.50
N ALA A 88 3.25 -9.73 0.76
CA ALA A 88 2.74 -10.64 1.76
C ALA A 88 2.27 -9.88 3.00
N MET A 89 1.14 -10.29 3.57
CA MET A 89 0.59 -9.71 4.79
C MET A 89 0.55 -10.78 5.88
N PHE A 90 1.30 -10.57 6.94
CA PHE A 90 1.33 -11.48 8.09
C PHE A 90 0.13 -11.23 8.99
N LEU A 91 -0.58 -12.29 9.36
CA LEU A 91 -1.70 -12.28 10.29
C LEU A 91 -1.21 -12.50 11.73
N SER A 92 -1.52 -11.57 12.63
CA SER A 92 -1.14 -11.70 14.03
C SER A 92 -1.75 -12.95 14.67
N LYS A 93 -0.99 -13.61 15.54
CA LYS A 93 -1.47 -14.74 16.35
C LYS A 93 -2.54 -14.33 17.38
N THR A 94 -2.71 -13.03 17.60
CA THR A 94 -3.70 -12.46 18.55
C THR A 94 -5.01 -12.06 17.87
N MET A 95 -5.14 -12.27 16.57
CA MET A 95 -6.41 -12.03 15.86
C MET A 95 -7.46 -13.04 16.30
N THR A 96 -8.72 -12.64 16.20
CA THR A 96 -9.86 -13.50 16.49
C THR A 96 -10.40 -14.13 15.21
N SER A 97 -11.02 -15.31 15.34
CA SER A 97 -11.73 -15.96 14.25
C SER A 97 -12.87 -15.09 13.70
N GLY A 98 -13.01 -15.03 12.38
CA GLY A 98 -14.10 -14.31 11.73
C GLY A 98 -13.79 -13.83 10.32
N SER A 99 -14.73 -13.06 9.78
CA SER A 99 -14.62 -12.46 8.46
C SER A 99 -13.87 -11.12 8.52
N TYR A 100 -12.92 -10.96 7.63
CA TYR A 100 -12.13 -9.76 7.43
C TYR A 100 -12.23 -9.30 5.98
N THR A 101 -11.92 -8.05 5.72
CA THR A 101 -11.89 -7.50 4.36
C THR A 101 -10.52 -6.89 4.08
N MET A 102 -9.89 -7.34 3.01
CA MET A 102 -8.75 -6.62 2.42
C MET A 102 -9.30 -5.52 1.52
N VAL A 103 -8.83 -4.30 1.74
CA VAL A 103 -9.21 -3.12 0.95
C VAL A 103 -7.98 -2.62 0.22
N ALA A 104 -8.09 -2.43 -1.09
CA ALA A 104 -6.98 -1.92 -1.90
C ALA A 104 -7.38 -0.68 -2.70
N TYR A 105 -6.50 0.32 -2.71
CA TYR A 105 -6.70 1.57 -3.44
C TYR A 105 -5.36 2.25 -3.77
N THR A 106 -5.39 3.19 -4.72
CA THR A 106 -4.32 4.15 -4.98
C THR A 106 -4.71 5.53 -4.43
N GLN A 107 -3.75 6.44 -4.26
CA GLN A 107 -4.08 7.83 -3.89
C GLN A 107 -5.00 8.48 -4.92
N TRP A 108 -4.80 8.18 -6.20
CA TRP A 108 -5.62 8.70 -7.28
C TRP A 108 -7.09 8.24 -7.20
N MET A 109 -7.33 6.97 -6.83
CA MET A 109 -8.68 6.41 -6.69
C MET A 109 -9.52 7.13 -5.63
N ARG A 110 -8.90 7.78 -4.64
CA ARG A 110 -9.58 8.54 -3.58
C ARG A 110 -10.43 9.70 -4.12
N ASN A 111 -10.07 10.23 -5.30
CA ASN A 111 -10.85 11.29 -5.95
C ASN A 111 -12.24 10.85 -6.39
N PHE A 112 -12.48 9.54 -6.52
CA PHE A 112 -13.72 8.96 -7.04
C PHE A 112 -14.61 8.32 -5.96
N GLY A 113 -14.16 8.35 -4.71
CA GLY A 113 -14.89 7.79 -3.55
C GLY A 113 -14.51 6.35 -3.23
N SER A 114 -14.74 5.96 -1.97
CA SER A 114 -14.38 4.63 -1.46
C SER A 114 -15.14 3.49 -2.16
N ASP A 115 -16.32 3.74 -2.73
CA ASP A 115 -17.10 2.73 -3.47
C ASP A 115 -16.36 2.17 -4.71
N HIS A 116 -15.28 2.85 -5.13
CA HIS A 116 -14.42 2.42 -6.23
C HIS A 116 -13.17 1.67 -5.78
N PHE A 117 -12.95 1.50 -4.46
CA PHE A 117 -11.87 0.69 -3.95
C PHE A 117 -12.14 -0.80 -4.22
N CYS A 118 -11.10 -1.60 -4.14
CA CYS A 118 -11.24 -3.04 -4.17
C CYS A 118 -11.51 -3.56 -2.76
N TYR A 119 -12.53 -4.39 -2.63
CA TYR A 119 -12.92 -5.05 -1.38
C TYR A 119 -12.86 -6.55 -1.57
N LYS A 120 -11.97 -7.22 -0.86
CA LYS A 120 -11.84 -8.68 -0.91
C LYS A 120 -12.07 -9.28 0.47
N PRO A 121 -13.22 -9.93 0.70
CA PRO A 121 -13.45 -10.69 1.92
C PRO A 121 -12.48 -11.88 2.04
N ILE A 122 -11.99 -12.11 3.24
CA ILE A 122 -11.22 -13.30 3.63
C ILE A 122 -11.75 -13.80 4.96
N TYR A 123 -11.47 -15.05 5.28
CA TYR A 123 -11.80 -15.64 6.57
C TYR A 123 -10.54 -16.01 7.34
N VAL A 124 -10.53 -15.69 8.63
CA VAL A 124 -9.43 -16.07 9.53
C VAL A 124 -9.99 -17.00 10.61
N THR A 125 -9.35 -18.14 10.84
CA THR A 125 -9.70 -19.10 11.88
C THR A 125 -8.65 -19.14 12.97
N GLU A 126 -9.06 -19.48 14.18
CA GLU A 126 -8.17 -19.74 15.31
C GLU A 126 -7.61 -21.17 15.27
N LYS A 127 -6.69 -21.48 16.20
CA LYS A 127 -6.02 -22.78 16.28
C LYS A 127 -6.90 -23.91 16.83
N THR A 128 -8.02 -23.58 17.44
CA THR A 128 -8.91 -24.54 18.16
C THR A 128 -9.85 -25.34 17.26
N GLY A 129 -10.06 -24.91 16.02
CA GLY A 129 -10.47 -25.78 14.93
C GLY A 129 -11.92 -26.20 14.78
N ASP A 130 -12.88 -25.64 15.51
CA ASP A 130 -14.32 -25.95 15.33
C ASP A 130 -15.03 -24.98 14.38
N ASP A 131 -14.25 -24.12 13.69
CA ASP A 131 -14.78 -23.09 12.83
C ASP A 131 -15.21 -23.64 11.47
N ARG A 132 -16.31 -23.10 10.98
CA ARG A 132 -16.71 -23.25 9.59
C ARG A 132 -16.30 -22.03 8.80
N TYR A 133 -15.78 -22.24 7.62
CA TYR A 133 -15.51 -21.17 6.68
C TYR A 133 -16.80 -20.37 6.41
N VAL A 134 -16.68 -19.04 6.44
CA VAL A 134 -17.77 -18.16 6.03
C VAL A 134 -17.30 -17.40 4.79
N SER A 135 -17.88 -17.75 3.63
CA SER A 135 -17.66 -17.02 2.40
C SER A 135 -18.58 -15.83 2.34
N CYS A 136 -18.03 -14.68 2.03
CA CYS A 136 -18.76 -13.43 1.87
C CYS A 136 -18.51 -12.85 0.47
N VAL A 137 -19.53 -12.27 -0.13
CA VAL A 137 -19.46 -11.60 -1.43
C VAL A 137 -20.20 -10.27 -1.36
N GLU A 138 -19.72 -9.27 -2.06
CA GLU A 138 -20.42 -8.00 -2.19
C GLU A 138 -21.78 -8.20 -2.87
N ALA A 139 -22.79 -7.47 -2.42
CA ALA A 139 -24.08 -7.48 -3.08
C ALA A 139 -23.92 -7.02 -4.54
N PRO A 140 -24.62 -7.68 -5.49
CA PRO A 140 -24.58 -7.27 -6.88
C PRO A 140 -24.95 -5.79 -7.04
N ILE A 141 -24.25 -5.10 -7.91
CA ILE A 141 -24.58 -3.69 -8.19
C ILE A 141 -25.97 -3.58 -8.82
N ALA A 142 -26.77 -2.65 -8.32
CA ALA A 142 -28.02 -2.30 -8.96
C ALA A 142 -27.73 -1.52 -10.26
N LEU A 143 -28.19 -2.05 -11.39
CA LEU A 143 -28.11 -1.34 -12.66
C LEU A 143 -29.11 -0.19 -12.70
N ARG A 144 -28.68 0.96 -13.20
CA ARG A 144 -29.53 2.14 -13.33
C ARG A 144 -30.52 1.92 -14.47
N SER A 145 -31.78 2.23 -14.24
CA SER A 145 -32.85 2.15 -15.23
C SER A 145 -33.41 3.54 -15.56
N SER A 146 -34.05 3.67 -16.69
CA SER A 146 -34.79 4.86 -17.08
C SER A 146 -36.16 4.45 -17.62
N PRO A 147 -37.27 5.11 -17.26
CA PRO A 147 -38.57 4.83 -17.83
C PRO A 147 -38.67 5.23 -19.32
N LEU A 148 -37.80 6.13 -19.76
CA LEU A 148 -37.80 6.65 -21.12
C LEU A 148 -36.94 5.83 -22.08
N LEU A 149 -36.04 4.97 -21.58
CA LEU A 149 -35.08 4.25 -22.40
C LEU A 149 -35.14 2.75 -22.11
N GLU A 150 -35.66 2.03 -23.07
CA GLU A 150 -35.74 0.57 -23.04
C GLU A 150 -34.51 -0.03 -23.73
N VAL A 151 -33.79 -0.90 -23.04
CA VAL A 151 -32.63 -1.64 -23.57
C VAL A 151 -32.84 -3.12 -23.32
N LYS A 152 -32.92 -3.90 -24.40
CA LYS A 152 -33.11 -5.37 -24.37
C LYS A 152 -32.02 -6.09 -25.12
N GLN A 153 -31.61 -7.24 -24.62
CA GLN A 153 -30.70 -8.14 -25.33
C GLN A 153 -31.48 -9.30 -25.96
N ARG A 154 -31.39 -9.45 -27.25
CA ARG A 154 -32.07 -10.51 -27.98
C ARG A 154 -31.27 -10.98 -29.19
N LYS A 155 -31.12 -12.30 -29.35
CA LYS A 155 -30.44 -12.93 -30.50
C LYS A 155 -29.09 -12.31 -30.86
N GLY A 156 -28.26 -12.01 -29.87
CA GLY A 156 -26.94 -11.44 -30.11
C GLY A 156 -26.92 -9.95 -30.47
N GLN A 157 -28.02 -9.27 -30.30
CA GLN A 157 -28.18 -7.84 -30.55
C GLN A 157 -28.64 -7.11 -29.28
N LEU A 158 -28.16 -5.90 -29.12
CA LEU A 158 -28.67 -4.92 -28.17
C LEU A 158 -29.75 -4.10 -28.90
N LEU A 159 -30.99 -4.17 -28.42
CA LEU A 159 -32.14 -3.45 -28.94
C LEU A 159 -32.40 -2.23 -28.04
N ILE A 160 -32.32 -1.04 -28.59
CA ILE A 160 -32.44 0.21 -27.88
C ILE A 160 -33.63 1.00 -28.44
N ARG A 161 -34.54 1.45 -27.55
CA ARG A 161 -35.72 2.22 -27.92
C ARG A 161 -35.97 3.32 -26.91
N MET A 162 -36.22 4.52 -27.39
CA MET A 162 -36.67 5.64 -26.57
C MET A 162 -38.20 5.77 -26.69
N SER A 163 -38.91 5.85 -25.55
CA SER A 163 -40.39 5.80 -25.52
C SER A 163 -41.05 7.08 -26.04
N ASP A 164 -40.43 8.23 -25.77
CA ASP A 164 -41.05 9.55 -26.07
C ASP A 164 -40.39 10.30 -27.24
N ALA A 165 -39.61 9.59 -28.07
CA ALA A 165 -39.01 10.19 -29.25
C ALA A 165 -40.05 10.40 -30.36
N SER A 166 -40.16 11.62 -30.89
CA SER A 166 -40.98 11.92 -32.05
C SER A 166 -40.31 11.45 -33.33
N GLU A 167 -41.06 11.26 -34.40
CA GLU A 167 -40.53 10.80 -35.71
C GLU A 167 -39.51 11.79 -36.30
N SER A 168 -39.58 13.06 -35.93
CA SER A 168 -38.67 14.11 -36.38
C SER A 168 -37.38 14.28 -35.53
N ASP A 169 -37.31 13.61 -34.37
CA ASP A 169 -36.18 13.75 -33.47
C ASP A 169 -34.94 13.05 -34.02
N THR A 170 -33.87 13.82 -34.13
CA THR A 170 -32.54 13.28 -34.41
C THR A 170 -31.71 13.34 -33.14
N LEU A 171 -31.46 12.18 -32.55
CA LEU A 171 -30.71 12.02 -31.31
C LEU A 171 -29.40 11.27 -31.58
N THR A 172 -28.50 11.33 -30.62
CA THR A 172 -27.28 10.53 -30.62
C THR A 172 -27.36 9.50 -29.50
N CYS A 173 -27.27 8.22 -29.89
CA CYS A 173 -27.09 7.15 -28.91
C CYS A 173 -25.64 6.91 -28.65
N VAL A 174 -25.25 6.94 -27.36
CA VAL A 174 -23.88 6.68 -26.90
C VAL A 174 -23.89 5.48 -25.96
N ILE A 175 -22.98 4.53 -26.21
CA ILE A 175 -22.71 3.40 -25.32
C ILE A 175 -21.29 3.55 -24.82
N TYR A 176 -21.12 3.63 -23.50
CA TYR A 176 -19.81 3.78 -22.88
C TYR A 176 -19.71 2.97 -21.58
N GLY A 177 -18.49 2.75 -21.09
CA GLY A 177 -18.19 1.86 -19.97
C GLY A 177 -17.84 0.45 -20.42
N GLY A 178 -17.24 -0.33 -19.55
CA GLY A 178 -16.77 -1.67 -19.89
C GLY A 178 -15.71 -1.70 -20.99
N GLY A 179 -14.94 -0.63 -21.18
CA GLY A 179 -14.02 -0.50 -22.30
C GLY A 179 -14.73 -0.25 -23.65
N ASN A 180 -16.00 0.11 -23.62
CA ASN A 180 -16.80 0.44 -24.81
C ASN A 180 -16.88 1.95 -24.99
N LEU A 181 -16.87 2.37 -26.24
CA LEU A 181 -17.18 3.74 -26.64
C LEU A 181 -17.77 3.67 -28.07
N VAL A 182 -19.08 3.78 -28.15
CA VAL A 182 -19.83 3.69 -29.43
C VAL A 182 -20.76 4.88 -29.52
N GLU A 183 -20.70 5.61 -30.63
CA GLU A 183 -21.60 6.71 -30.95
C GLU A 183 -22.35 6.35 -32.24
N THR A 184 -23.67 6.49 -32.26
CA THR A 184 -24.48 6.21 -33.41
C THR A 184 -25.73 7.09 -33.46
N PRO A 185 -26.15 7.58 -34.65
CA PRO A 185 -27.38 8.33 -34.78
C PRO A 185 -28.61 7.50 -34.40
N TYR A 186 -29.56 8.13 -33.73
CA TYR A 186 -30.87 7.58 -33.42
C TYR A 186 -31.96 8.46 -34.00
N VAL A 187 -32.81 7.89 -34.84
CA VAL A 187 -33.84 8.65 -35.57
C VAL A 187 -35.23 8.13 -35.22
N GLY A 188 -36.06 9.01 -34.73
CA GLY A 188 -37.48 8.74 -34.50
C GLY A 188 -37.75 7.68 -33.43
N SER A 189 -38.89 6.99 -33.55
CA SER A 189 -39.31 5.93 -32.63
C SER A 189 -38.77 4.54 -32.99
N ARG A 190 -37.79 4.46 -33.90
CA ARG A 190 -37.23 3.20 -34.39
C ARG A 190 -36.41 2.48 -33.34
N VAL A 191 -36.42 1.16 -33.41
CA VAL A 191 -35.52 0.34 -32.57
C VAL A 191 -34.13 0.32 -33.20
N LEU A 192 -33.15 0.89 -32.47
CA LEU A 192 -31.74 0.81 -32.82
C LEU A 192 -31.23 -0.60 -32.49
N ARG A 193 -30.49 -1.19 -33.41
CA ARG A 193 -29.93 -2.54 -33.25
C ARG A 193 -28.41 -2.50 -33.32
N ILE A 194 -27.76 -2.93 -32.27
CA ILE A 194 -26.29 -3.00 -32.19
C ILE A 194 -25.88 -4.44 -31.97
N GLY A 195 -25.01 -4.94 -32.82
CA GLY A 195 -24.45 -6.29 -32.66
C GLY A 195 -23.59 -6.40 -31.44
N MET A 196 -23.94 -7.28 -30.50
CA MET A 196 -23.21 -7.44 -29.25
C MET A 196 -21.78 -7.96 -29.45
N GLY A 197 -21.45 -8.58 -30.57
CA GLY A 197 -20.08 -8.97 -30.92
C GLY A 197 -19.11 -7.79 -31.12
N ARG A 198 -19.62 -6.58 -31.26
CA ARG A 198 -18.82 -5.33 -31.32
C ARG A 198 -18.58 -4.70 -29.95
N LEU A 199 -19.26 -5.20 -28.91
CA LEU A 199 -19.18 -4.67 -27.56
C LEU A 199 -18.30 -5.58 -26.68
N ARG A 200 -17.44 -4.96 -25.90
CA ARG A 200 -16.67 -5.66 -24.86
C ARG A 200 -17.57 -6.04 -23.70
N PRO A 201 -17.31 -7.18 -23.04
CA PRO A 201 -18.06 -7.60 -21.86
C PRO A 201 -17.93 -6.60 -20.71
N GLY A 202 -18.99 -6.41 -19.94
CA GLY A 202 -18.99 -5.51 -18.76
C GLY A 202 -20.27 -4.73 -18.62
N VAL A 203 -20.34 -3.89 -17.59
CA VAL A 203 -21.42 -2.95 -17.38
C VAL A 203 -21.24 -1.76 -18.30
N VAL A 204 -22.21 -1.50 -19.14
CA VAL A 204 -22.22 -0.36 -20.06
C VAL A 204 -23.39 0.57 -19.76
N THR A 205 -23.18 1.85 -19.95
CA THR A 205 -24.24 2.86 -19.94
C THR A 205 -24.66 3.15 -21.39
N VAL A 206 -25.95 3.09 -21.64
CA VAL A 206 -26.58 3.53 -22.87
C VAL A 206 -27.26 4.87 -22.59
N ALA A 207 -26.91 5.91 -23.34
CA ALA A 207 -27.48 7.24 -23.19
C ALA A 207 -27.99 7.80 -24.49
N MET A 208 -29.11 8.54 -24.41
CA MET A 208 -29.68 9.31 -25.52
C MET A 208 -29.40 10.78 -25.29
N ILE A 209 -28.77 11.40 -26.27
CA ILE A 209 -28.31 12.77 -26.22
C ILE A 209 -28.91 13.56 -27.35
N ARG A 210 -29.38 14.77 -27.04
CA ARG A 210 -29.78 15.75 -28.03
C ARG A 210 -28.52 16.50 -28.49
N PRO A 211 -28.11 16.38 -29.77
CA PRO A 211 -26.81 16.90 -30.21
C PRO A 211 -26.74 18.44 -30.18
N GLN A 212 -27.87 19.14 -30.37
CA GLN A 212 -27.91 20.61 -30.46
C GLN A 212 -27.42 21.32 -29.17
N ASP A 213 -27.84 20.81 -28.02
CA ASP A 213 -27.57 21.40 -26.70
C ASP A 213 -26.79 20.45 -25.77
N LYS A 214 -26.41 19.29 -26.29
CA LYS A 214 -25.72 18.23 -25.53
C LYS A 214 -26.48 17.77 -24.28
N LEU A 215 -27.80 17.84 -24.33
CA LEU A 215 -28.64 17.43 -23.23
C LEU A 215 -28.81 15.90 -23.22
N VAL A 216 -28.48 15.29 -22.08
CA VAL A 216 -28.78 13.87 -21.83
C VAL A 216 -30.26 13.73 -21.50
N LEU A 217 -31.02 13.12 -22.41
CA LEU A 217 -32.46 12.94 -22.26
C LEU A 217 -32.79 11.72 -21.39
N ALA A 218 -32.07 10.63 -21.58
CA ALA A 218 -32.24 9.41 -20.80
C ALA A 218 -30.94 8.61 -20.79
N SER A 219 -30.72 7.85 -19.73
CA SER A 219 -29.63 6.88 -19.64
C SER A 219 -30.03 5.68 -18.82
N CYS A 220 -29.54 4.52 -19.19
CA CYS A 220 -29.70 3.29 -18.42
C CYS A 220 -28.44 2.42 -18.54
N GLU A 221 -28.29 1.48 -17.62
CA GLU A 221 -27.18 0.54 -17.62
C GLU A 221 -27.64 -0.86 -18.01
N THR A 222 -26.80 -1.56 -18.71
CA THR A 222 -26.97 -3.00 -19.02
C THR A 222 -25.64 -3.72 -18.93
N GLN A 223 -25.67 -5.01 -18.68
CA GLN A 223 -24.49 -5.84 -18.59
C GLN A 223 -24.30 -6.63 -19.86
N ILE A 224 -23.15 -6.49 -20.52
CA ILE A 224 -22.76 -7.28 -21.68
C ILE A 224 -22.00 -8.52 -21.18
N ALA A 225 -22.55 -9.70 -21.45
CA ALA A 225 -21.93 -10.96 -21.06
C ALA A 225 -20.64 -11.24 -21.86
N SER A 226 -19.70 -11.93 -21.26
CA SER A 226 -18.50 -12.39 -21.94
C SER A 226 -18.87 -13.44 -23.00
N ARG A 227 -18.32 -13.28 -24.19
CA ARG A 227 -18.43 -14.24 -25.29
C ARG A 227 -17.10 -14.74 -25.79
N ASP A 228 -16.02 -14.01 -25.45
CA ASP A 228 -14.69 -14.42 -25.82
C ASP A 228 -14.20 -15.42 -24.77
N SER A 229 -14.16 -16.69 -25.16
CA SER A 229 -13.49 -17.68 -24.35
C SER A 229 -12.02 -17.71 -24.71
N ILE A 230 -11.20 -17.25 -23.77
CA ILE A 230 -9.78 -17.54 -23.74
C ILE A 230 -9.64 -18.99 -23.31
N CYS A 231 -8.91 -19.77 -24.07
CA CYS A 231 -8.65 -21.17 -23.75
C CYS A 231 -7.38 -21.25 -22.91
N VAL A 232 -7.54 -21.72 -21.68
CA VAL A 232 -6.43 -22.01 -20.77
C VAL A 232 -6.34 -23.52 -20.61
N SER A 233 -5.17 -24.08 -20.85
CA SER A 233 -4.90 -25.48 -20.61
C SER A 233 -3.62 -25.65 -19.81
N MET A 234 -3.56 -26.71 -19.00
CA MET A 234 -2.38 -27.04 -18.22
C MET A 234 -2.05 -28.50 -18.39
N LYS A 235 -0.83 -28.79 -18.81
CA LYS A 235 -0.28 -30.15 -18.92
C LYS A 235 0.79 -30.33 -17.85
N SER A 236 0.64 -31.38 -17.04
CA SER A 236 1.54 -31.62 -15.92
C SER A 236 2.32 -32.90 -16.13
N GLN A 237 3.60 -32.84 -15.74
CA GLN A 237 4.44 -34.00 -15.51
C GLN A 237 4.55 -34.17 -13.99
N MET A 238 3.89 -35.19 -13.45
CA MET A 238 3.87 -35.47 -12.04
C MET A 238 4.53 -36.82 -11.78
N THR A 239 5.37 -36.87 -10.76
CA THR A 239 5.92 -38.10 -10.21
C THR A 239 5.19 -38.37 -8.88
N GLU A 240 4.64 -39.57 -8.72
CA GLU A 240 4.02 -39.95 -7.47
C GLU A 240 5.04 -40.00 -6.33
N GLY A 241 4.66 -39.52 -5.16
CA GLY A 241 5.51 -39.52 -3.98
C GLY A 241 5.47 -38.22 -3.19
N LYS A 242 6.11 -38.24 -2.02
CA LYS A 242 6.27 -37.08 -1.14
C LYS A 242 7.49 -36.26 -1.60
N LYS A 243 7.37 -34.93 -1.53
CA LYS A 243 8.46 -34.01 -1.88
C LYS A 243 9.03 -34.22 -3.28
N MET A 244 8.18 -34.58 -4.22
CA MET A 244 8.54 -34.84 -5.60
C MET A 244 8.38 -33.57 -6.46
N PRO A 245 9.26 -33.34 -7.43
CA PRO A 245 9.15 -32.20 -8.33
C PRO A 245 7.93 -32.37 -9.25
N ILE A 246 7.20 -31.29 -9.44
CA ILE A 246 6.08 -31.18 -10.36
C ILE A 246 6.35 -30.02 -11.31
N ALA A 247 6.25 -30.29 -12.60
CA ALA A 247 6.35 -29.29 -13.64
C ALA A 247 5.07 -29.28 -14.47
N SER A 248 4.48 -28.11 -14.63
CA SER A 248 3.25 -27.94 -15.39
C SER A 248 3.44 -26.84 -16.43
N THR A 249 3.06 -27.11 -17.67
CA THR A 249 3.05 -26.12 -18.74
C THR A 249 1.65 -25.55 -18.88
N LEU A 250 1.52 -24.26 -18.62
CA LEU A 250 0.34 -23.47 -18.91
C LEU A 250 0.38 -23.05 -20.37
N THR A 251 -0.71 -23.22 -21.11
CA THR A 251 -0.86 -22.72 -22.48
C THR A 251 -2.09 -21.85 -22.56
N LEU A 252 -1.93 -20.64 -23.11
CA LEU A 252 -2.98 -19.63 -23.28
C LEU A 252 -3.20 -19.35 -24.75
N THR A 253 -4.43 -19.57 -25.23
CA THR A 253 -4.81 -19.32 -26.62
C THR A 253 -6.16 -18.65 -26.74
N ASP A 254 -6.42 -18.02 -27.86
CA ASP A 254 -7.79 -17.63 -28.24
C ASP A 254 -8.59 -18.83 -28.77
N GLN A 255 -9.85 -18.60 -29.13
CA GLN A 255 -10.74 -19.62 -29.70
C GLN A 255 -10.26 -20.22 -31.04
N LYS A 256 -9.38 -19.51 -31.75
CA LYS A 256 -8.79 -19.97 -33.02
C LYS A 256 -7.45 -20.67 -32.82
N GLY A 257 -7.04 -20.91 -31.56
CA GLY A 257 -5.78 -21.55 -31.21
C GLY A 257 -4.56 -20.64 -31.35
N ARG A 258 -4.72 -19.32 -31.53
CA ARG A 258 -3.60 -18.38 -31.61
C ARG A 258 -3.07 -18.10 -30.19
N PRO A 259 -1.75 -18.14 -30.01
CA PRO A 259 -1.14 -17.90 -28.70
C PRO A 259 -1.42 -16.48 -28.19
N LEU A 260 -1.55 -16.35 -26.89
CA LEU A 260 -1.80 -15.08 -26.21
C LEU A 260 -0.73 -14.81 -25.17
N LYS A 261 -0.25 -13.56 -25.13
CA LYS A 261 0.65 -13.07 -24.09
C LYS A 261 -0.14 -12.40 -22.96
N GLY A 262 0.34 -12.58 -21.76
CA GLY A 262 -0.25 -11.93 -20.58
C GLY A 262 0.60 -12.11 -19.33
N THR A 263 0.20 -11.43 -18.27
CA THR A 263 0.84 -11.52 -16.97
C THR A 263 -0.19 -11.93 -15.92
N PHE A 264 0.15 -12.95 -15.15
CA PHE A 264 -0.78 -13.65 -14.27
C PHE A 264 -0.18 -13.80 -12.87
N SER A 265 -1.04 -13.81 -11.87
CA SER A 265 -0.73 -14.38 -10.56
C SER A 265 -1.25 -15.82 -10.52
N VAL A 266 -0.41 -16.69 -10.00
CA VAL A 266 -0.68 -18.13 -9.94
C VAL A 266 -0.50 -18.64 -8.53
N SER A 267 -1.52 -19.31 -7.99
CA SER A 267 -1.41 -20.07 -6.76
C SER A 267 -1.61 -21.55 -7.01
N VAL A 268 -0.87 -22.38 -6.26
CA VAL A 268 -1.08 -23.82 -6.19
C VAL A 268 -1.29 -24.20 -4.73
N THR A 269 -2.45 -24.76 -4.41
CA THR A 269 -2.80 -25.17 -3.05
C THR A 269 -3.10 -26.65 -2.98
N ASP A 270 -2.94 -27.25 -1.79
CA ASP A 270 -3.38 -28.61 -1.52
C ASP A 270 -4.91 -28.66 -1.52
N TYR A 271 -5.50 -29.26 -2.56
CA TYR A 271 -6.95 -29.32 -2.73
C TYR A 271 -7.66 -30.14 -1.66
N ASP A 272 -6.99 -31.09 -1.05
CA ASP A 272 -7.59 -31.90 0.01
C ASP A 272 -7.80 -31.09 1.29
N VAL A 273 -7.06 -29.99 1.44
CA VAL A 273 -7.04 -29.12 2.62
C VAL A 273 -7.69 -27.77 2.34
N VAL A 274 -7.33 -27.14 1.23
CA VAL A 274 -7.84 -25.82 0.83
C VAL A 274 -8.87 -25.98 -0.27
N LYS A 275 -10.13 -25.64 0.03
CA LYS A 275 -11.21 -25.66 -0.96
C LYS A 275 -11.37 -24.29 -1.62
N PRO A 276 -11.71 -24.26 -2.93
CA PRO A 276 -11.98 -22.99 -3.62
C PRO A 276 -13.20 -22.31 -3.01
N ASP A 277 -13.18 -20.99 -2.99
CA ASP A 277 -14.36 -20.18 -2.75
C ASP A 277 -15.12 -19.99 -4.08
N THR A 278 -16.31 -20.53 -4.16
CA THR A 278 -17.15 -20.45 -5.36
C THR A 278 -18.09 -19.25 -5.38
N LEU A 279 -18.21 -18.52 -4.27
CA LEU A 279 -19.06 -17.32 -4.17
C LEU A 279 -18.31 -16.06 -4.60
N GLN A 280 -17.04 -15.95 -4.26
CA GLN A 280 -16.26 -14.78 -4.65
C GLN A 280 -16.00 -14.77 -6.16
N PRO A 281 -16.21 -13.62 -6.83
CA PRO A 281 -15.98 -13.53 -8.25
C PRO A 281 -14.50 -13.67 -8.59
N THR A 282 -14.19 -14.41 -9.62
CA THR A 282 -12.89 -14.38 -10.28
C THR A 282 -12.68 -13.02 -10.96
N LEU A 283 -11.43 -12.69 -11.34
CA LEU A 283 -11.13 -11.44 -12.04
C LEU A 283 -12.00 -11.27 -13.31
N SER A 284 -12.17 -12.34 -14.07
CA SER A 284 -13.02 -12.31 -15.28
C SER A 284 -14.49 -12.04 -14.97
N GLN A 285 -15.04 -12.65 -13.92
CA GLN A 285 -16.41 -12.41 -13.47
C GLN A 285 -16.56 -10.99 -12.88
N TRP A 286 -15.60 -10.56 -12.07
CA TRP A 286 -15.56 -9.21 -11.50
C TRP A 286 -15.53 -8.14 -12.60
N ALA A 287 -14.69 -8.32 -13.62
CA ALA A 287 -14.58 -7.37 -14.73
C ALA A 287 -15.89 -7.21 -15.53
N VAL A 288 -16.76 -8.23 -15.53
CA VAL A 288 -18.07 -8.18 -16.21
C VAL A 288 -19.16 -7.60 -15.31
N SER A 289 -19.07 -7.79 -13.99
CA SER A 289 -20.14 -7.47 -13.04
C SER A 289 -20.01 -6.10 -12.36
N HIS A 290 -18.84 -5.46 -12.44
CA HIS A 290 -18.58 -4.18 -11.76
C HIS A 290 -18.53 -3.01 -12.75
N ARG A 291 -18.86 -1.80 -12.25
CA ARG A 291 -18.62 -0.57 -13.01
C ARG A 291 -17.14 -0.27 -13.05
N ASP A 292 -16.63 0.07 -14.22
CA ASP A 292 -15.20 0.36 -14.39
C ASP A 292 -14.77 1.69 -13.76
N GLY A 293 -15.63 2.71 -13.80
CA GLY A 293 -15.29 4.04 -13.27
C GLY A 293 -16.50 4.96 -13.09
N VAL A 294 -16.23 6.18 -12.68
CA VAL A 294 -17.23 7.26 -12.51
C VAL A 294 -17.17 8.17 -13.72
N TYR A 295 -18.24 8.17 -14.51
CA TYR A 295 -18.34 8.94 -15.73
C TYR A 295 -19.62 9.81 -15.72
N PRO A 296 -19.53 11.06 -15.19
CA PRO A 296 -20.68 11.97 -15.15
C PRO A 296 -20.92 12.55 -16.56
N LEU A 297 -21.74 11.87 -17.37
CA LEU A 297 -21.92 12.16 -18.78
C LEU A 297 -22.26 13.63 -19.07
N ALA A 298 -23.14 14.23 -18.28
CA ALA A 298 -23.52 15.64 -18.47
C ALA A 298 -22.34 16.62 -18.29
N ASP A 299 -21.41 16.32 -17.38
CA ASP A 299 -20.22 17.13 -17.17
C ASP A 299 -19.17 16.88 -18.26
N MET A 300 -19.02 15.62 -18.67
CA MET A 300 -18.13 15.25 -19.77
C MET A 300 -18.49 15.99 -21.05
N LEU A 301 -19.78 16.01 -21.40
CA LEU A 301 -20.28 16.71 -22.59
C LEU A 301 -20.10 18.22 -22.55
N ARG A 302 -20.02 18.81 -21.35
CA ARG A 302 -19.80 20.24 -21.13
C ARG A 302 -18.33 20.60 -20.94
N GLY A 303 -17.43 19.61 -21.04
CA GLY A 303 -16.00 19.81 -20.80
C GLY A 303 -15.68 20.22 -19.34
N ARG A 304 -16.50 19.79 -18.38
CA ARG A 304 -16.28 20.02 -16.96
C ARG A 304 -15.49 18.85 -16.37
N TYR A 305 -14.45 19.18 -15.62
CA TYR A 305 -13.60 18.19 -14.99
C TYR A 305 -13.71 18.33 -13.47
N PRO A 306 -13.72 17.21 -12.73
CA PRO A 306 -13.69 17.27 -11.26
C PRO A 306 -12.36 17.84 -10.80
N GLN A 307 -12.39 18.58 -9.70
CA GLN A 307 -11.17 19.04 -9.05
C GLN A 307 -10.51 17.86 -8.35
N MET A 308 -9.31 17.51 -8.79
CA MET A 308 -8.54 16.42 -8.20
C MET A 308 -7.79 16.91 -6.96
N THR A 309 -8.12 16.32 -5.82
CA THR A 309 -7.45 16.61 -4.54
C THR A 309 -6.18 15.77 -4.39
N TYR A 310 -6.22 14.54 -4.87
CA TYR A 310 -5.15 13.57 -4.73
C TYR A 310 -4.48 13.35 -6.09
N PRO A 311 -3.18 13.67 -6.25
CA PRO A 311 -2.46 13.42 -7.49
C PRO A 311 -2.20 11.92 -7.69
N ILE A 312 -1.85 11.53 -8.92
CA ILE A 312 -1.26 10.22 -9.20
C ILE A 312 0.06 10.14 -8.45
N GLU A 313 0.21 9.14 -7.59
CA GLU A 313 1.39 8.99 -6.74
C GLU A 313 2.50 8.25 -7.47
N THR A 314 3.42 9.00 -8.07
CA THR A 314 4.59 8.45 -8.77
C THR A 314 5.81 8.32 -7.86
N GLU A 315 5.85 9.09 -6.78
CA GLU A 315 6.94 9.15 -5.81
C GLU A 315 6.40 9.49 -4.42
N GLN A 316 7.13 9.16 -3.39
CA GLN A 316 6.78 9.57 -2.04
C GLN A 316 7.23 11.01 -1.80
N ARG A 317 6.35 11.80 -1.18
CA ARG A 317 6.62 13.21 -0.89
C ARG A 317 6.34 13.56 0.55
N ILE A 318 7.19 14.43 1.09
CA ILE A 318 6.97 15.14 2.34
C ILE A 318 6.68 16.58 1.97
N THR A 319 5.52 17.07 2.36
CA THR A 319 5.08 18.44 2.07
C THR A 319 4.85 19.22 3.35
N GLY A 320 4.93 20.54 3.24
CA GLY A 320 4.72 21.41 4.38
C GLY A 320 5.12 22.85 4.15
N ARG A 321 5.35 23.55 5.25
CA ARG A 321 5.71 24.98 5.23
C ARG A 321 6.63 25.30 6.39
N VAL A 322 7.60 26.20 6.15
CA VAL A 322 8.39 26.88 7.17
C VAL A 322 7.87 28.30 7.32
N LYS A 323 7.38 28.70 8.48
CA LYS A 323 6.81 30.04 8.71
C LYS A 323 7.41 30.67 9.97
N GLY A 324 7.28 31.99 10.08
CA GLY A 324 7.58 32.68 11.33
C GLY A 324 6.44 32.53 12.33
N THR A 325 6.76 32.51 13.61
CA THR A 325 5.78 32.63 14.69
C THR A 325 5.18 34.03 14.71
N LEU A 326 4.00 34.21 15.27
CA LEU A 326 3.32 35.50 15.41
C LEU A 326 3.12 36.27 14.08
N LYS A 327 2.82 35.55 12.97
CA LYS A 327 2.61 36.11 11.63
C LYS A 327 3.82 36.83 11.03
N SER A 328 5.03 36.64 11.55
CA SER A 328 6.24 37.17 10.95
C SER A 328 6.50 36.49 9.60
N LYS A 329 6.78 37.26 8.54
CA LYS A 329 7.20 36.72 7.24
C LYS A 329 8.68 36.37 7.30
N LEU A 330 9.02 35.14 6.99
CA LEU A 330 10.41 34.73 6.77
C LEU A 330 10.77 34.97 5.31
N LYS A 331 11.96 35.55 5.09
CA LYS A 331 12.53 35.66 3.74
C LYS A 331 13.51 34.52 3.52
N ASN A 332 13.30 33.77 2.45
CA ASN A 332 14.13 32.64 2.04
C ASN A 332 14.53 31.73 3.21
N PRO A 333 13.56 31.12 3.94
CA PRO A 333 13.90 30.19 5.01
C PRO A 333 14.58 28.95 4.43
N HIS A 334 15.34 28.26 5.25
CA HIS A 334 15.99 27.00 4.91
C HIS A 334 15.25 25.83 5.57
N LEU A 335 15.30 24.70 4.93
CA LEU A 335 14.80 23.43 5.43
C LEU A 335 15.92 22.40 5.38
N LEU A 336 16.22 21.81 6.50
CA LEU A 336 17.11 20.66 6.62
C LEU A 336 16.28 19.39 6.68
N LEU A 337 16.62 18.41 5.84
CA LEU A 337 16.05 17.06 5.83
C LEU A 337 17.15 16.06 6.14
N VAL A 338 16.92 15.20 7.14
CA VAL A 338 17.91 14.20 7.57
C VAL A 338 17.25 12.83 7.67
N ASN A 339 17.92 11.83 7.10
CA ASN A 339 17.67 10.41 7.39
C ASN A 339 18.85 9.89 8.23
N PRO A 340 18.70 9.77 9.56
CA PRO A 340 19.80 9.38 10.42
C PRO A 340 20.30 7.96 10.19
N ALA A 341 19.41 7.05 9.78
CA ALA A 341 19.75 5.64 9.58
C ALA A 341 20.67 5.44 8.37
N GLU A 342 20.49 6.25 7.32
CA GLU A 342 21.25 6.19 6.07
C GLU A 342 22.38 7.23 6.00
N GLY A 343 22.46 8.15 6.97
CA GLY A 343 23.41 9.25 6.96
C GLY A 343 23.10 10.31 5.89
N VAL A 344 21.90 10.32 5.34
CA VAL A 344 21.48 11.27 4.31
C VAL A 344 21.12 12.61 4.94
N ARG A 345 21.68 13.69 4.39
CA ARG A 345 21.41 15.06 4.80
C ARG A 345 21.28 15.95 3.59
N HIS A 346 20.14 16.64 3.48
CA HIS A 346 19.87 17.62 2.44
C HIS A 346 19.42 18.95 3.04
N GLU A 347 19.95 20.05 2.52
CA GLU A 347 19.55 21.40 2.89
C GLU A 347 18.95 22.09 1.67
N PHE A 348 17.79 22.73 1.87
CA PHE A 348 17.03 23.39 0.81
C PHE A 348 16.79 24.85 1.21
N GLU A 349 17.06 25.78 0.29
CA GLU A 349 16.61 27.16 0.39
C GLU A 349 15.16 27.22 -0.16
N LEU A 350 14.22 27.68 0.66
CA LEU A 350 12.82 27.81 0.25
C LEU A 350 12.58 29.25 -0.24
N GLY A 351 11.77 29.37 -1.30
CA GLY A 351 11.37 30.68 -1.80
C GLY A 351 10.39 31.42 -0.88
N ASP A 352 9.90 32.56 -1.33
CA ASP A 352 8.99 33.44 -0.57
C ASP A 352 7.69 32.76 -0.11
N SER A 353 7.24 31.70 -0.81
CA SER A 353 6.07 30.91 -0.39
C SER A 353 6.32 30.14 0.90
N SER A 354 7.59 29.91 1.25
CA SER A 354 8.02 29.09 2.38
C SER A 354 7.45 27.67 2.40
N ARG A 355 6.84 27.24 1.29
CA ARG A 355 6.31 25.89 1.11
C ARG A 355 7.38 24.96 0.55
N PHE A 356 7.31 23.70 0.93
CA PHE A 356 8.17 22.66 0.39
C PHE A 356 7.38 21.43 -0.03
N SER A 357 7.93 20.74 -1.02
CA SER A 357 7.50 19.42 -1.45
C SER A 357 8.74 18.61 -1.80
N LEU A 358 9.15 17.72 -0.91
CA LEU A 358 10.39 16.97 -1.02
C LEU A 358 10.08 15.55 -1.46
N THR A 359 10.72 15.09 -2.52
CA THR A 359 10.72 13.69 -2.92
C THR A 359 11.65 12.92 -2.00
N VAL A 360 11.15 11.83 -1.45
CA VAL A 360 11.90 10.95 -0.56
C VAL A 360 11.70 9.50 -0.97
N ASP A 361 12.70 8.66 -0.72
CA ASP A 361 12.55 7.22 -0.77
C ASP A 361 12.42 6.71 0.67
N SER A 362 11.23 6.23 1.01
CA SER A 362 10.90 5.83 2.39
C SER A 362 10.36 4.41 2.41
N PRO A 363 11.22 3.40 2.50
CA PRO A 363 10.80 2.06 2.90
C PRO A 363 10.12 2.07 4.27
N GLU A 364 9.37 1.02 4.59
CA GLU A 364 8.73 0.86 5.90
C GLU A 364 9.77 1.00 7.04
N GLY A 365 9.41 1.76 8.06
CA GLY A 365 10.28 2.03 9.21
C GLY A 365 11.23 3.22 9.05
N THR A 366 11.26 3.87 7.88
CA THR A 366 12.08 5.07 7.67
C THR A 366 11.58 6.22 8.52
N THR A 367 12.51 6.89 9.18
CA THR A 367 12.25 8.12 9.95
C THR A 367 13.03 9.27 9.35
N TRP A 368 12.36 10.38 9.15
CA TRP A 368 12.93 11.63 8.69
C TRP A 368 12.88 12.68 9.78
N LEU A 369 13.93 13.47 9.86
CA LEU A 369 14.02 14.66 10.70
C LEU A 369 14.03 15.88 9.81
N LEU A 370 13.20 16.85 10.14
CA LEU A 370 13.11 18.11 9.43
C LEU A 370 13.37 19.24 10.42
N GLU A 371 14.16 20.23 10.00
CA GLU A 371 14.40 21.46 10.77
C GLU A 371 14.26 22.67 9.85
N GLY A 372 13.35 23.57 10.19
CA GLY A 372 13.20 24.86 9.51
C GLY A 372 14.08 25.93 10.18
N THR A 373 14.78 26.74 9.38
CA THR A 373 15.61 27.83 9.91
C THR A 373 15.39 29.11 9.10
N LYS A 374 15.77 30.25 9.70
CA LYS A 374 15.95 31.51 8.96
C LYS A 374 17.14 31.38 8.00
N LYS A 375 17.27 32.28 7.06
CA LYS A 375 18.46 32.38 6.19
C LYS A 375 19.77 32.47 6.98
N SER A 376 19.75 33.05 8.17
CA SER A 376 20.89 33.13 9.09
C SER A 376 21.24 31.81 9.79
N GLY A 377 20.44 30.75 9.61
CA GLY A 377 20.58 29.48 10.32
C GLY A 377 19.90 29.45 11.70
N SER A 378 19.31 30.56 12.17
CA SER A 378 18.61 30.62 13.46
C SER A 378 17.25 29.90 13.39
N THR A 379 16.92 29.14 14.42
CA THR A 379 15.62 28.49 14.63
C THR A 379 14.64 29.34 15.42
N GLU A 380 15.11 30.46 15.98
CA GLU A 380 14.32 31.35 16.79
C GLU A 380 13.15 31.97 16.01
N MET A 381 11.94 31.95 16.58
CA MET A 381 10.71 32.42 15.96
C MET A 381 10.37 31.73 14.63
N VAL A 382 10.84 30.51 14.42
CA VAL A 382 10.52 29.66 13.27
C VAL A 382 9.58 28.54 13.68
N GLU A 383 8.57 28.30 12.86
CA GLU A 383 7.62 27.18 12.98
C GLU A 383 7.65 26.34 11.71
N LEU A 384 7.85 25.04 11.86
CA LEU A 384 7.78 24.04 10.80
C LEU A 384 6.43 23.34 10.88
N GLN A 385 5.65 23.43 9.82
CA GLN A 385 4.40 22.69 9.65
C GLN A 385 4.60 21.63 8.57
N VAL A 386 4.49 20.36 8.95
CA VAL A 386 4.49 19.24 8.01
C VAL A 386 3.05 18.80 7.79
N ASP A 387 2.68 18.64 6.53
CA ASP A 387 1.34 18.20 6.16
C ASP A 387 1.15 16.72 6.57
N LYS A 388 0.04 16.44 7.26
CA LYS A 388 -0.28 15.08 7.67
C LYS A 388 -0.90 14.31 6.51
N GLN A 389 -0.39 13.12 6.27
CA GLN A 389 -1.04 12.18 5.36
C GLN A 389 -2.26 11.56 6.07
N ILE A 390 -3.45 12.00 5.67
CA ILE A 390 -4.70 11.48 6.23
C ILE A 390 -5.18 10.35 5.32
N PRO A 391 -5.32 9.11 5.83
CA PRO A 391 -5.88 8.01 5.05
C PRO A 391 -7.36 8.28 4.72
N PRO A 392 -7.91 7.62 3.69
CA PRO A 392 -9.33 7.74 3.37
C PRO A 392 -10.19 7.13 4.49
N THR A 393 -11.40 7.65 4.64
CA THR A 393 -12.42 6.95 5.40
C THR A 393 -12.96 5.82 4.52
N VAL A 394 -12.73 4.58 4.95
CA VAL A 394 -13.24 3.38 4.28
C VAL A 394 -14.60 3.03 4.88
N ARG A 395 -15.58 2.73 4.03
CA ARG A 395 -16.86 2.15 4.42
C ARG A 395 -16.94 0.77 3.79
N LEU A 396 -17.01 -0.25 4.64
CA LEU A 396 -17.14 -1.62 4.15
C LEU A 396 -18.49 -1.79 3.45
N PRO A 397 -18.53 -2.50 2.29
CA PRO A 397 -19.78 -2.79 1.61
C PRO A 397 -20.62 -3.79 2.42
N HIS A 398 -21.90 -3.89 2.09
CA HIS A 398 -22.74 -4.95 2.62
C HIS A 398 -22.40 -6.26 1.93
N TYR A 399 -22.17 -7.30 2.72
CA TYR A 399 -21.84 -8.63 2.23
C TYR A 399 -23.02 -9.59 2.40
N ALA A 400 -23.27 -10.39 1.37
CA ALA A 400 -24.03 -11.63 1.47
C ALA A 400 -23.06 -12.74 1.86
N CYS A 401 -23.29 -13.38 3.02
CA CYS A 401 -22.40 -14.39 3.54
C CYS A 401 -23.09 -15.75 3.63
N GLN A 402 -22.36 -16.83 3.33
CA GLN A 402 -22.81 -18.21 3.45
C GLN A 402 -21.79 -19.02 4.25
N THR A 403 -22.29 -19.89 5.13
CA THR A 403 -21.46 -20.85 5.84
C THR A 403 -21.04 -21.96 4.86
N GLY A 404 -19.73 -22.10 4.72
CA GLY A 404 -19.11 -23.07 3.84
C GLY A 404 -18.59 -24.31 4.56
N ASN A 405 -17.42 -24.77 4.15
CA ASN A 405 -16.81 -26.01 4.59
C ASN A 405 -16.33 -25.98 6.05
N ASP A 406 -16.28 -27.16 6.66
CA ASP A 406 -15.54 -27.39 7.90
C ASP A 406 -14.04 -27.15 7.69
N LEU A 407 -13.39 -26.46 8.63
CA LEU A 407 -11.98 -26.10 8.56
C LEU A 407 -11.07 -27.00 9.41
N SER A 408 -11.60 -28.04 10.05
CA SER A 408 -10.84 -28.89 10.97
C SER A 408 -9.57 -29.50 10.36
N VAL A 409 -9.66 -30.01 9.12
CA VAL A 409 -8.51 -30.56 8.37
C VAL A 409 -7.48 -29.48 8.08
N TYR A 410 -7.94 -28.29 7.63
CA TYR A 410 -7.10 -27.15 7.36
C TYR A 410 -6.36 -26.68 8.62
N VAL A 411 -7.08 -26.48 9.72
CA VAL A 411 -6.51 -26.04 11.00
C VAL A 411 -5.49 -27.04 11.53
N LYS A 412 -5.79 -28.35 11.46
CA LYS A 412 -4.84 -29.40 11.85
C LYS A 412 -3.54 -29.32 11.06
N GLN A 413 -3.62 -29.23 9.73
CA GLN A 413 -2.44 -29.17 8.86
C GLN A 413 -1.68 -27.86 9.05
N SER A 414 -2.36 -26.72 9.16
CA SER A 414 -1.74 -25.41 9.38
C SER A 414 -1.03 -25.34 10.74
N ASN A 415 -1.62 -25.93 11.80
CA ASN A 415 -0.95 -26.06 13.09
C ASN A 415 0.35 -26.87 12.99
N GLN A 416 0.32 -27.99 12.28
CA GLN A 416 1.52 -28.81 12.04
C GLN A 416 2.56 -27.98 11.26
N GLN A 417 2.15 -27.28 10.22
CA GLN A 417 3.03 -26.42 9.43
C GLN A 417 3.69 -25.32 10.27
N GLN A 418 2.90 -24.63 11.11
CA GLN A 418 3.44 -23.59 11.99
C GLN A 418 4.42 -24.14 13.05
N MET A 419 4.23 -25.38 13.51
CA MET A 419 5.17 -26.03 14.42
C MET A 419 6.55 -26.26 13.78
N TYR A 420 6.59 -26.49 12.47
CA TYR A 420 7.84 -26.74 11.72
C TYR A 420 8.39 -25.51 11.02
N ALA A 421 7.80 -24.33 11.26
CA ALA A 421 8.23 -23.01 10.73
C ALA A 421 8.31 -22.90 9.19
N TRP A 422 7.44 -23.65 8.47
CA TRP A 422 7.38 -23.59 7.01
C TRP A 422 6.21 -22.73 6.52
N ASN A 423 6.21 -21.44 6.81
CA ASN A 423 5.13 -20.51 6.39
C ASN A 423 5.41 -19.80 5.05
N GLY A 424 6.26 -20.37 4.19
CA GLY A 424 6.69 -19.68 2.97
C GLY A 424 7.64 -18.50 3.23
N VAL A 425 7.87 -18.17 4.49
CA VAL A 425 8.87 -17.21 4.96
C VAL A 425 9.93 -18.01 5.71
N VAL A 426 11.18 -17.90 5.30
CA VAL A 426 12.30 -18.31 6.14
C VAL A 426 12.37 -17.28 7.26
N GLU A 427 11.77 -17.55 8.40
CA GLU A 427 12.20 -16.90 9.63
C GLU A 427 13.66 -17.33 9.80
N LEU A 428 14.57 -16.43 9.45
CA LEU A 428 15.96 -16.59 9.87
C LEU A 428 15.89 -16.79 11.38
N PRO A 429 16.44 -17.91 11.92
CA PRO A 429 16.44 -18.10 13.36
C PRO A 429 16.99 -16.84 13.97
N GLU A 430 16.23 -16.25 14.88
CA GLU A 430 16.73 -15.15 15.69
C GLU A 430 18.03 -15.68 16.29
N PHE A 431 19.15 -15.19 15.80
CA PHE A 431 20.42 -15.53 16.39
C PHE A 431 20.33 -15.02 17.82
N GLU A 432 19.95 -15.89 18.75
CA GLU A 432 20.20 -15.65 20.16
C GLU A 432 21.71 -15.54 20.31
N LYS A 433 22.19 -14.31 20.20
CA LYS A 433 23.53 -13.98 20.63
C LYS A 433 23.56 -14.24 22.12
N LYS A 434 23.97 -15.46 22.51
CA LYS A 434 24.19 -15.78 23.91
C LYS A 434 25.06 -14.68 24.52
N GLY A 435 24.46 -13.89 25.42
CA GLY A 435 25.20 -13.26 26.48
C GLY A 435 25.82 -11.90 26.25
N SER A 436 25.24 -11.00 25.44
CA SER A 436 25.40 -9.56 25.74
C SER A 436 24.03 -9.03 26.17
N LYS A 437 23.95 -8.46 27.39
CA LYS A 437 22.81 -7.64 27.80
C LYS A 437 22.49 -6.72 26.62
N LYS A 438 21.29 -6.84 26.01
CA LYS A 438 20.84 -5.94 24.92
C LYS A 438 21.08 -4.52 25.44
N LYS A 439 22.01 -3.79 24.85
CA LYS A 439 22.17 -2.38 25.20
C LYS A 439 20.84 -1.69 24.91
N PRO A 440 20.33 -0.87 25.81
CA PRO A 440 19.11 -0.11 25.56
C PRO A 440 19.25 0.66 24.24
N LYS A 441 18.19 0.69 23.44
CA LYS A 441 18.18 1.48 22.21
C LYS A 441 18.40 2.95 22.56
N SER A 442 19.18 3.64 21.72
CA SER A 442 19.32 5.09 21.80
C SER A 442 17.95 5.77 21.81
N MET A 443 17.79 6.76 22.66
CA MET A 443 16.55 7.54 22.79
C MET A 443 16.62 8.88 22.05
N ASN A 444 17.80 9.29 21.55
CA ASN A 444 17.91 10.52 20.79
C ASN A 444 17.08 10.42 19.50
N TYR A 445 16.60 11.55 19.00
CA TYR A 445 15.71 11.58 17.85
C TYR A 445 16.33 11.03 16.56
N GLY A 446 17.66 10.97 16.48
CA GLY A 446 18.38 10.33 15.39
C GLY A 446 18.54 8.82 15.55
N GLN A 447 18.22 8.26 16.74
CA GLN A 447 18.42 6.85 17.09
C GLN A 447 19.86 6.34 16.89
N LEU A 448 20.83 7.24 16.84
CA LEU A 448 22.24 6.92 16.73
C LEU A 448 22.82 6.59 18.11
N GLU A 449 23.62 5.54 18.19
CA GLU A 449 24.30 5.19 19.44
C GLU A 449 25.40 6.22 19.74
N ALA A 450 25.24 6.96 20.85
CA ALA A 450 26.25 7.91 21.27
C ALA A 450 27.45 7.17 21.86
N PRO A 451 28.68 7.68 21.62
CA PRO A 451 29.90 7.05 22.15
C PRO A 451 29.99 7.05 23.69
N ARG A 452 29.31 8.00 24.32
CA ARG A 452 29.30 8.14 25.80
C ARG A 452 27.86 8.19 26.28
N ASN A 453 27.46 7.20 27.08
CA ASN A 453 26.08 7.01 27.50
C ASN A 453 25.99 6.70 29.00
N LEU A 454 24.91 7.19 29.59
CA LEU A 454 24.34 6.64 30.82
C LEU A 454 23.00 6.02 30.47
N TYR A 455 22.88 4.72 30.58
CA TYR A 455 21.67 3.99 30.23
C TYR A 455 20.59 4.09 31.31
N PRO A 456 19.33 3.79 31.03
CA PRO A 456 18.30 3.70 32.04
C PRO A 456 18.69 2.75 33.18
N ASN A 457 18.46 3.17 34.42
CA ASN A 457 18.86 2.46 35.66
C ASN A 457 20.39 2.33 35.87
N ASP A 458 21.17 3.21 35.25
CA ASP A 458 22.60 3.28 35.55
C ASP A 458 22.82 3.78 37.02
N PRO A 459 23.56 3.04 37.85
CA PRO A 459 23.76 3.43 39.26
C PRO A 459 24.37 4.83 39.41
N ARG A 460 25.12 5.30 38.44
CA ARG A 460 25.71 6.64 38.44
C ARG A 460 24.66 7.75 38.46
N ILE A 461 23.50 7.50 37.81
CA ILE A 461 22.38 8.44 37.82
C ILE A 461 21.77 8.54 39.21
N GLU A 462 21.60 7.41 39.89
CA GLU A 462 20.96 7.37 41.22
C GLU A 462 21.81 7.98 42.32
N HIS A 463 23.13 7.89 42.19
CA HIS A 463 24.08 8.35 43.24
C HIS A 463 24.67 9.73 42.95
N ALA A 464 24.35 10.36 41.84
CA ALA A 464 24.87 11.69 41.53
C ALA A 464 24.25 12.77 42.45
N ALA A 465 25.10 13.60 43.03
CA ALA A 465 24.67 14.69 43.89
C ALA A 465 24.12 15.90 43.12
N SER A 466 24.56 16.08 41.87
CA SER A 466 24.13 17.18 40.99
C SER A 466 24.25 16.79 39.54
N MET A 467 23.59 17.55 38.64
CA MET A 467 23.72 17.36 37.19
C MET A 467 25.18 17.59 36.75
N GLU A 468 25.88 18.53 37.31
CA GLU A 468 27.30 18.76 37.01
C GLU A 468 28.15 17.50 37.31
N THR A 469 27.91 16.86 38.46
CA THR A 469 28.56 15.59 38.81
C THR A 469 28.21 14.51 37.79
N LEU A 470 26.97 14.44 37.37
CA LEU A 470 26.50 13.45 36.40
C LEU A 470 27.13 13.66 35.02
N LEU A 471 27.20 14.91 34.53
CA LEU A 471 27.82 15.26 33.26
C LEU A 471 29.34 15.02 33.29
N SER A 472 30.00 15.28 34.42
CA SER A 472 31.44 15.04 34.57
C SER A 472 31.81 13.56 34.35
N GLN A 473 30.93 12.63 34.71
CA GLN A 473 31.12 11.19 34.48
C GLN A 473 31.10 10.80 33.00
N LEU A 474 30.51 11.66 32.15
CA LEU A 474 30.58 11.55 30.71
C LEU A 474 31.74 12.34 30.10
N GLY A 475 32.56 12.96 30.94
CA GLY A 475 33.67 13.82 30.54
C GLY A 475 33.20 15.17 30.01
N ILE A 476 32.02 15.64 30.44
CA ILE A 476 31.51 16.98 30.15
C ILE A 476 31.72 17.83 31.42
N TYR A 477 32.53 18.87 31.30
CA TYR A 477 32.82 19.77 32.42
C TYR A 477 32.04 21.06 32.28
N CYS A 478 31.65 21.63 33.41
CA CYS A 478 31.00 22.93 33.44
C CYS A 478 32.03 24.03 33.75
N SER A 479 31.83 25.19 33.19
CA SER A 479 32.64 26.39 33.44
C SER A 479 31.75 27.55 33.88
N VAL A 480 32.33 28.53 34.58
CA VAL A 480 31.65 29.78 34.89
C VAL A 480 32.12 30.84 33.90
N GLY A 481 31.18 31.48 33.20
CA GLY A 481 31.47 32.56 32.27
C GLY A 481 31.86 33.84 32.99
N GLU A 482 32.38 34.84 32.26
CA GLU A 482 32.72 36.18 32.81
C GLU A 482 31.48 36.90 33.36
N ASP A 483 30.29 36.53 32.90
CA ASP A 483 28.98 36.99 33.35
C ASP A 483 28.49 36.32 34.64
N GLY A 484 29.28 35.39 35.20
CA GLY A 484 28.95 34.64 36.42
C GLY A 484 28.02 33.45 36.20
N HIS A 485 27.52 33.22 34.98
CA HIS A 485 26.63 32.13 34.66
C HIS A 485 27.40 30.83 34.39
N LYS A 486 26.83 29.71 34.85
CA LYS A 486 27.38 28.38 34.58
C LYS A 486 27.07 27.93 33.15
N ARG A 487 28.07 27.37 32.50
CA ARG A 487 27.97 26.86 31.12
C ARG A 487 28.40 25.41 31.05
N ILE A 488 27.66 24.62 30.22
CA ILE A 488 28.00 23.23 29.92
C ILE A 488 29.06 23.22 28.81
N GLY A 489 30.22 22.72 29.13
CA GLY A 489 31.43 22.76 28.33
C GLY A 489 32.50 23.60 29.01
N GLY A 490 33.70 23.05 29.13
CA GLY A 490 34.86 23.71 29.78
C GLY A 490 35.85 24.25 28.75
N ILE A 491 37.02 24.70 29.23
CA ILE A 491 38.13 25.17 28.39
C ILE A 491 38.53 24.06 27.40
N GLY A 492 38.39 24.34 26.10
CA GLY A 492 38.72 23.40 25.03
C GLY A 492 37.62 22.41 24.69
N GLN A 493 36.45 22.46 25.35
CA GLN A 493 35.30 21.62 25.07
C GLN A 493 34.07 22.47 24.70
N ILE A 494 33.52 22.27 23.54
CA ILE A 494 32.34 22.98 23.08
C ILE A 494 31.20 21.98 22.94
N VAL A 495 30.10 22.20 23.68
CA VAL A 495 28.83 21.50 23.51
C VAL A 495 27.88 22.44 22.74
N GLY A 496 27.66 22.16 21.46
CA GLY A 496 26.98 23.07 20.57
C GLY A 496 25.46 22.98 20.62
N LYS A 497 24.94 21.77 20.80
CA LYS A 497 23.49 21.53 20.96
C LYS A 497 23.22 20.63 22.16
N LYS A 498 22.20 20.98 22.89
CA LYS A 498 21.73 20.26 24.08
C LYS A 498 20.25 20.02 23.95
N TYR A 499 19.83 18.81 24.27
CA TYR A 499 18.43 18.38 24.12
C TYR A 499 17.98 17.74 25.42
N VAL A 500 16.80 18.13 25.89
CA VAL A 500 16.09 17.47 26.97
C VAL A 500 14.82 16.85 26.38
N ASP A 501 14.68 15.51 26.46
CA ASP A 501 13.64 14.71 25.79
C ASP A 501 13.46 15.07 24.30
N ASN A 502 14.58 15.18 23.60
CA ASN A 502 14.66 15.58 22.20
C ASN A 502 14.18 17.02 21.87
N VAL A 503 14.00 17.87 22.88
CA VAL A 503 13.74 19.30 22.72
C VAL A 503 15.05 20.05 22.98
N ALA A 504 15.47 20.92 22.05
CA ALA A 504 16.69 21.68 22.24
C ALA A 504 16.51 22.67 23.41
N GLU A 505 17.48 22.68 24.28
CA GLU A 505 17.58 23.59 25.41
C GLU A 505 18.80 24.49 25.23
N THR A 506 18.59 25.79 25.34
CA THR A 506 19.66 26.78 25.19
C THR A 506 20.17 27.31 26.49
N ASP A 507 19.39 27.13 27.56
CA ASP A 507 19.79 27.61 28.89
C ASP A 507 20.50 26.49 29.67
N ASP A 508 21.78 26.69 29.90
CA ASP A 508 22.61 25.75 30.63
C ASP A 508 22.24 25.67 32.11
N GLU A 509 21.75 26.76 32.70
CA GLU A 509 21.33 26.77 34.10
C GLU A 509 20.06 25.95 34.32
N GLU A 510 19.11 25.99 33.36
CA GLU A 510 17.93 25.13 33.42
C GLU A 510 18.31 23.64 33.35
N ILE A 511 19.25 23.26 32.49
CA ILE A 511 19.76 21.89 32.41
C ILE A 511 20.47 21.50 33.74
N LEU A 512 21.31 22.37 34.27
CA LEU A 512 22.07 22.11 35.52
C LEU A 512 21.18 22.07 36.76
N ALA A 513 19.99 22.67 36.70
CA ALA A 513 18.98 22.61 37.76
C ALA A 513 18.17 21.29 37.74
N ILE A 514 18.33 20.43 36.74
CA ILE A 514 17.65 19.12 36.72
C ILE A 514 18.20 18.23 37.84
N TRP A 515 17.30 17.69 38.66
CA TRP A 515 17.70 16.71 39.68
C TRP A 515 18.13 15.40 39.01
N PRO A 516 19.34 14.86 39.32
CA PRO A 516 19.81 13.61 38.72
C PRO A 516 18.81 12.44 38.81
N GLN A 517 18.06 12.35 39.91
CA GLN A 517 17.06 11.31 40.12
C GLN A 517 15.89 11.37 39.13
N ASN A 518 15.67 12.53 38.48
CA ASN A 518 14.67 12.70 37.44
C ASN A 518 15.21 12.30 36.06
N VAL A 519 16.50 12.05 35.94
CA VAL A 519 17.12 11.63 34.67
C VAL A 519 16.89 10.13 34.47
N ARG A 520 16.46 9.77 33.27
CA ARG A 520 16.32 8.39 32.81
C ARG A 520 17.59 7.89 32.13
N SER A 521 18.16 8.72 31.23
CA SER A 521 19.40 8.40 30.51
C SER A 521 20.04 9.66 29.95
N ILE A 522 21.35 9.59 29.68
CA ILE A 522 22.10 10.67 29.01
C ILE A 522 22.89 10.05 27.86
N GLU A 523 22.91 10.72 26.71
CA GLU A 523 23.67 10.36 25.53
C GLU A 523 24.51 11.54 25.08
N TYR A 524 25.81 11.33 24.86
CA TYR A 524 26.75 12.40 24.49
C TYR A 524 27.61 12.02 23.29
N PHE A 525 27.51 12.81 22.26
CA PHE A 525 28.43 12.81 21.12
C PHE A 525 29.49 13.87 21.34
N SER A 526 30.72 13.43 21.59
CA SER A 526 31.82 14.32 21.88
C SER A 526 32.16 15.25 20.71
N MET A 527 32.92 16.31 21.01
CA MET A 527 33.43 17.25 20.00
C MET A 527 34.19 16.49 18.88
N ASN A 528 34.04 16.95 17.65
CA ASN A 528 34.59 16.35 16.43
C ASN A 528 34.04 14.94 16.08
N HIS A 529 32.95 14.49 16.70
CA HIS A 529 32.30 13.26 16.29
C HIS A 529 31.59 13.48 14.94
N PRO A 530 31.82 12.60 13.93
CA PRO A 530 31.28 12.80 12.58
C PRO A 530 29.75 12.97 12.54
N GLN A 531 29.04 12.28 13.42
CA GLN A 531 27.58 12.32 13.50
C GLN A 531 27.01 13.63 14.08
N ASN A 532 27.83 14.50 14.67
CA ASN A 532 27.34 15.78 15.21
C ASN A 532 26.73 16.68 14.14
N THR A 533 27.23 16.61 12.91
CA THR A 533 26.67 17.36 11.77
C THR A 533 25.24 16.93 11.43
N MET A 534 24.86 15.69 11.71
CA MET A 534 23.50 15.18 11.49
C MET A 534 22.49 15.82 12.44
N TYR A 535 22.95 16.31 13.59
CA TYR A 535 22.14 17.08 14.53
C TYR A 535 22.19 18.60 14.26
N GLY A 536 22.65 18.99 13.07
CA GLY A 536 22.67 20.40 12.64
C GLY A 536 23.76 21.23 13.31
N VAL A 537 24.82 20.61 13.84
CA VAL A 537 25.97 21.33 14.39
C VAL A 537 26.98 21.59 13.27
N ARG A 538 27.39 22.84 13.12
CA ARG A 538 28.39 23.26 12.14
C ARG A 538 29.78 23.40 12.78
N ALA A 539 30.81 23.13 12.00
CA ALA A 539 32.17 23.40 12.44
C ALA A 539 32.35 24.89 12.73
N ASP A 540 33.12 25.20 13.78
CA ASP A 540 33.53 26.56 14.09
C ASP A 540 34.59 27.07 13.09
N ILE A 541 35.01 28.31 13.24
CA ILE A 541 36.03 28.95 12.39
C ILE A 541 37.40 28.23 12.42
N ARG A 542 37.63 27.35 13.40
CA ARG A 542 38.83 26.52 13.52
C ARG A 542 38.61 25.09 13.03
N GLY A 543 37.46 24.83 12.35
CA GLY A 543 37.11 23.50 11.85
C GLY A 543 36.70 22.48 12.91
N ARG A 544 36.46 22.91 14.16
CA ARG A 544 36.04 22.01 15.25
C ARG A 544 34.52 21.86 15.20
N ILE A 545 34.04 20.62 15.26
CA ILE A 545 32.59 20.31 15.29
C ILE A 545 32.18 20.18 16.76
N PRO A 546 31.34 21.10 17.29
CA PRO A 546 30.89 21.04 18.69
C PRO A 546 30.19 19.72 19.03
N GLY A 547 30.21 19.31 20.29
CA GLY A 547 29.51 18.12 20.78
C GLY A 547 28.00 18.29 20.84
N VAL A 548 27.28 17.17 20.96
CA VAL A 548 25.82 17.13 21.10
C VAL A 548 25.43 16.29 22.31
N LEU A 549 24.62 16.87 23.18
CA LEU A 549 24.18 16.28 24.46
C LEU A 549 22.66 16.04 24.43
N PHE A 550 22.25 14.83 24.78
CA PHE A 550 20.85 14.46 25.00
C PHE A 550 20.64 14.01 26.43
N ILE A 551 19.61 14.52 27.05
CA ILE A 551 19.17 14.16 28.42
C ILE A 551 17.72 13.71 28.31
N PHE A 552 17.42 12.53 28.83
CA PHE A 552 16.07 11.98 28.86
C PHE A 552 15.59 11.87 30.30
N LEU A 553 14.38 12.35 30.55
CA LEU A 553 13.81 12.36 31.90
C LEU A 553 12.93 11.13 32.13
N LYS A 554 12.74 10.77 33.38
CA LYS A 554 11.75 9.80 33.82
C LYS A 554 10.34 10.37 33.56
N ASP A 555 9.37 9.50 33.25
CA ASP A 555 8.00 9.91 33.03
C ASP A 555 7.44 10.68 34.24
N GLY A 556 6.80 11.82 34.01
CA GLY A 556 6.28 12.73 35.03
C GLY A 556 7.28 13.75 35.57
N SER A 557 8.54 13.74 35.12
CA SER A 557 9.54 14.76 35.47
C SER A 557 9.42 15.94 34.50
N GLU A 558 8.61 16.94 34.82
CA GLU A 558 8.53 18.17 34.01
C GLU A 558 9.63 19.17 34.46
N ILE A 559 10.49 19.52 33.51
CA ILE A 559 11.21 20.79 33.60
C ILE A 559 10.23 21.84 33.12
N GLY A 560 10.01 22.88 33.86
CA GLY A 560 9.04 23.95 33.63
C GLY A 560 8.62 24.15 32.17
N LYS A 561 7.60 24.89 31.83
CA LYS A 561 6.96 24.94 30.51
C LYS A 561 7.97 24.91 29.37
N ARG A 562 8.21 23.70 28.83
CA ARG A 562 9.12 23.48 27.70
C ARG A 562 8.71 24.35 26.52
N LYS A 563 9.61 25.17 26.06
CA LYS A 563 9.47 25.77 24.73
C LYS A 563 9.64 24.64 23.71
N HIS A 564 8.53 24.08 23.23
CA HIS A 564 8.59 23.18 22.07
C HIS A 564 9.32 23.91 20.95
N LEU A 565 10.36 23.30 20.41
CA LEU A 565 10.97 23.79 19.17
C LEU A 565 9.94 23.57 18.05
N LEU A 566 9.20 24.62 17.76
CA LEU A 566 8.24 24.64 16.66
C LEU A 566 8.94 24.49 15.30
N SER A 567 10.26 24.67 15.25
CA SER A 567 11.07 24.61 14.01
C SER A 567 11.47 23.19 13.60
N MET A 568 11.21 22.17 14.41
CA MET A 568 11.60 20.78 14.12
C MET A 568 10.41 19.85 14.07
N ALA A 569 10.52 18.83 13.20
CA ALA A 569 9.58 17.73 13.13
C ALA A 569 10.32 16.41 12.94
N ARG A 570 9.85 15.38 13.62
CA ARG A 570 10.19 13.99 13.34
C ARG A 570 8.98 13.32 12.71
N ILE A 571 9.16 12.75 11.55
CA ILE A 571 8.10 12.08 10.82
C ILE A 571 8.52 10.68 10.40
N SER A 572 7.58 9.75 10.52
CA SER A 572 7.71 8.40 9.99
C SER A 572 6.52 8.19 9.04
N PRO A 573 6.68 8.55 7.76
CA PRO A 573 5.59 8.38 6.80
C PRO A 573 5.28 6.89 6.64
N LEU A 574 4.08 6.55 6.15
CA LEU A 574 3.77 5.19 5.77
C LEU A 574 4.70 4.80 4.60
N GLY A 575 5.73 4.04 4.92
CA GLY A 575 6.70 3.56 3.98
C GLY A 575 6.18 2.38 3.17
N TYR A 576 6.76 2.15 1.99
CA TYR A 576 6.45 0.97 1.22
C TYR A 576 7.23 -0.24 1.77
N ARG A 577 6.61 -1.42 1.67
CA ARG A 577 7.31 -2.68 1.94
C ARG A 577 8.05 -3.13 0.70
N TYR A 578 9.26 -3.66 0.91
CA TYR A 578 9.97 -4.38 -0.14
C TYR A 578 9.17 -5.62 -0.55
N ASN A 579 9.23 -5.95 -1.85
CA ASN A 579 8.59 -7.16 -2.36
C ASN A 579 9.15 -8.38 -1.65
N MET A 580 8.24 -9.21 -1.14
CA MET A 580 8.59 -10.49 -0.54
C MET A 580 8.45 -11.59 -1.60
N GLU A 581 9.43 -12.46 -1.68
CA GLU A 581 9.40 -13.63 -2.54
C GLU A 581 8.80 -14.82 -1.78
N PHE A 582 7.93 -15.56 -2.46
CA PHE A 582 7.39 -16.79 -1.92
C PHE A 582 8.47 -17.87 -1.96
N TYR A 583 8.83 -18.37 -0.78
CA TYR A 583 9.76 -19.48 -0.69
C TYR A 583 9.07 -20.81 -0.97
N SER A 584 9.45 -21.47 -2.05
CA SER A 584 9.07 -22.84 -2.35
C SER A 584 10.27 -23.75 -2.08
N PRO A 585 10.19 -24.68 -1.10
CA PRO A 585 11.28 -25.60 -0.82
C PRO A 585 11.66 -26.39 -2.06
N GLN A 586 12.95 -26.59 -2.23
CA GLN A 586 13.51 -27.47 -3.25
C GLN A 586 14.11 -28.69 -2.54
N TYR A 587 13.80 -29.87 -3.02
CA TYR A 587 14.28 -31.14 -2.46
C TYR A 587 15.26 -31.80 -3.43
N PRO A 588 16.55 -31.37 -3.46
CA PRO A 588 17.54 -31.99 -4.33
C PRO A 588 17.83 -33.44 -3.90
N LYS A 589 18.00 -34.33 -4.85
CA LYS A 589 18.24 -35.76 -4.60
C LYS A 589 19.51 -36.07 -3.77
N THR A 590 20.36 -35.07 -3.53
CA THR A 590 21.73 -35.25 -2.97
C THR A 590 21.87 -34.82 -1.52
N ASP A 591 20.97 -33.99 -0.97
CA ASP A 591 21.05 -33.57 0.44
C ASP A 591 19.92 -34.17 1.27
N LYS A 592 20.27 -35.11 2.15
CA LYS A 592 19.31 -35.85 2.97
C LYS A 592 18.80 -35.05 4.17
N SER A 593 19.40 -33.94 4.54
CA SER A 593 19.07 -33.19 5.76
C SER A 593 17.70 -32.48 5.66
N ASP A 594 17.36 -31.94 4.49
CA ASP A 594 16.06 -31.26 4.27
C ASP A 594 14.89 -32.22 4.04
N TYR A 595 15.18 -33.48 3.69
CA TYR A 595 14.15 -34.50 3.50
C TYR A 595 13.50 -34.97 4.82
N THR A 596 14.16 -34.77 5.95
CA THR A 596 13.68 -35.24 7.26
C THR A 596 12.66 -34.30 7.91
N ARG A 597 12.64 -33.01 7.52
CA ARG A 597 11.65 -32.07 8.06
C ARG A 597 10.28 -32.32 7.43
N PRO A 598 9.24 -32.46 8.23
CA PRO A 598 7.88 -32.55 7.71
C PRO A 598 7.48 -31.28 6.93
N ASP A 599 6.82 -31.46 5.80
CA ASP A 599 6.28 -30.41 4.96
C ASP A 599 4.76 -30.53 4.85
N TYR A 600 4.06 -29.65 5.55
CA TYR A 600 2.61 -29.57 5.59
C TYR A 600 2.06 -28.28 4.97
N ARG A 601 2.80 -27.69 4.04
CA ARG A 601 2.36 -26.45 3.37
C ARG A 601 1.00 -26.62 2.73
N THR A 602 0.13 -25.66 2.94
CA THR A 602 -1.18 -25.59 2.31
C THR A 602 -1.13 -24.84 0.96
N THR A 603 -0.27 -23.83 0.86
CA THR A 603 0.11 -23.20 -0.41
C THR A 603 1.49 -23.70 -0.82
N LEU A 604 1.53 -24.38 -1.96
CA LEU A 604 2.73 -25.05 -2.47
C LEU A 604 3.53 -24.16 -3.42
N TYR A 605 2.84 -23.26 -4.10
CA TYR A 605 3.42 -22.30 -5.04
C TYR A 605 2.61 -21.02 -5.08
N TRP A 606 3.33 -19.92 -5.13
CA TRP A 606 2.78 -18.60 -5.40
C TRP A 606 3.74 -17.85 -6.30
N ASN A 607 3.25 -17.38 -7.44
CA ASN A 607 3.98 -16.48 -8.33
C ASN A 607 3.06 -15.33 -8.73
N PRO A 608 3.34 -14.10 -8.30
CA PRO A 608 2.48 -12.96 -8.62
C PRO A 608 2.69 -12.44 -10.05
N SER A 609 3.69 -12.92 -10.79
CA SER A 609 4.16 -12.28 -12.03
C SER A 609 4.56 -13.31 -13.09
N LEU A 610 3.80 -14.41 -13.21
CA LEU A 610 4.02 -15.38 -14.28
C LEU A 610 3.65 -14.76 -15.62
N GLN A 611 4.54 -14.85 -16.60
CA GLN A 611 4.32 -14.33 -17.97
C GLN A 611 4.32 -15.48 -18.97
N THR A 612 3.42 -15.42 -19.94
CA THR A 612 3.44 -16.30 -21.11
C THR A 612 4.39 -15.75 -22.18
N ASP A 613 5.09 -16.65 -22.86
CA ASP A 613 6.01 -16.34 -23.95
C ASP A 613 5.27 -16.12 -25.30
N ASP A 614 6.03 -16.04 -26.40
CA ASP A 614 5.48 -15.88 -27.76
C ASP A 614 4.64 -17.06 -28.22
N ALA A 615 4.84 -18.24 -27.65
CA ALA A 615 4.03 -19.42 -27.88
C ALA A 615 2.77 -19.48 -27.00
N GLY A 616 2.55 -18.47 -26.15
CA GLY A 616 1.48 -18.44 -25.15
C GLY A 616 1.71 -19.41 -24.00
N GLU A 617 2.96 -19.80 -23.74
CA GLU A 617 3.30 -20.82 -22.76
C GLU A 617 4.02 -20.21 -21.54
N ALA A 618 3.78 -20.81 -20.37
CA ALA A 618 4.53 -20.53 -19.14
C ALA A 618 4.69 -21.81 -18.33
N ILE A 619 5.76 -21.90 -17.54
CA ILE A 619 6.07 -23.07 -16.74
C ILE A 619 5.88 -22.78 -15.26
N VAL A 620 5.09 -23.62 -14.60
CA VAL A 620 4.90 -23.64 -13.16
C VAL A 620 5.66 -24.83 -12.58
N ARG A 621 6.61 -24.58 -11.68
CA ARG A 621 7.44 -25.61 -11.03
C ARG A 621 7.33 -25.50 -9.52
N PHE A 622 7.00 -26.62 -8.88
CA PHE A 622 6.95 -26.71 -7.43
C PHE A 622 7.21 -28.15 -6.96
N TYR A 623 7.31 -28.35 -5.66
CA TYR A 623 7.45 -29.66 -5.07
C TYR A 623 6.18 -30.02 -4.27
N SER A 624 5.78 -31.30 -4.34
CA SER A 624 4.70 -31.82 -3.47
C SER A 624 5.11 -31.73 -1.99
N SER A 625 4.11 -31.69 -1.11
CA SER A 625 4.31 -31.78 0.34
C SER A 625 4.27 -33.27 0.80
N ASP A 626 4.36 -33.47 2.11
CA ASP A 626 4.23 -34.81 2.68
C ASP A 626 2.79 -35.36 2.63
N SER A 627 1.79 -34.49 2.52
CA SER A 627 0.36 -34.82 2.60
C SER A 627 -0.40 -34.62 1.29
N SER A 628 0.05 -33.73 0.40
CA SER A 628 -0.71 -33.32 -0.78
C SER A 628 -0.66 -34.37 -1.90
N LYS A 629 -1.83 -34.66 -2.49
CA LYS A 629 -2.00 -35.56 -3.62
C LYS A 629 -2.71 -34.92 -4.80
N ARG A 630 -3.55 -33.94 -4.54
CA ARG A 630 -4.32 -33.19 -5.53
C ARG A 630 -4.05 -31.71 -5.35
N TYR A 631 -3.84 -31.02 -6.44
CA TYR A 631 -3.43 -29.62 -6.41
C TYR A 631 -4.46 -28.76 -7.12
N LEU A 632 -4.96 -27.73 -6.44
CA LEU A 632 -5.78 -26.71 -7.06
C LEU A 632 -4.86 -25.60 -7.58
N VAL A 633 -4.89 -25.38 -8.88
CA VAL A 633 -4.20 -24.25 -9.50
C VAL A 633 -5.22 -23.16 -9.79
N THR A 634 -4.93 -21.95 -9.34
CA THR A 634 -5.74 -20.76 -9.63
C THR A 634 -4.88 -19.74 -10.36
N ILE A 635 -5.37 -19.24 -11.48
CA ILE A 635 -4.69 -18.27 -12.34
C ILE A 635 -5.61 -17.06 -12.51
N GLU A 636 -5.10 -15.88 -12.22
CA GLU A 636 -5.79 -14.61 -12.37
C GLU A 636 -4.88 -13.59 -13.05
N GLY A 637 -5.37 -12.90 -14.05
CA GLY A 637 -4.59 -11.87 -14.74
C GLY A 637 -5.24 -11.31 -15.98
N ALA A 638 -4.45 -10.73 -16.83
CA ALA A 638 -4.91 -10.17 -18.08
C ALA A 638 -3.91 -10.41 -19.20
N THR A 639 -4.44 -10.52 -20.42
CA THR A 639 -3.63 -10.46 -21.64
C THR A 639 -3.10 -9.04 -21.87
N GLU A 640 -2.09 -8.90 -22.71
CA GLU A 640 -1.52 -7.58 -23.06
C GLU A 640 -2.55 -6.63 -23.69
N ASP A 641 -3.58 -7.16 -24.36
CA ASP A 641 -4.67 -6.37 -24.95
C ASP A 641 -5.85 -6.11 -23.97
N GLY A 642 -5.66 -6.40 -22.67
CA GLY A 642 -6.59 -6.05 -21.59
C GLY A 642 -7.77 -7.00 -21.42
N ARG A 643 -7.72 -8.22 -21.99
CA ARG A 643 -8.74 -9.24 -21.73
C ARG A 643 -8.46 -9.92 -20.40
N PRO A 644 -9.43 -9.93 -19.46
CA PRO A 644 -9.28 -10.62 -18.19
C PRO A 644 -9.25 -12.13 -18.38
N VAL A 645 -8.36 -12.78 -17.64
CA VAL A 645 -8.19 -14.24 -17.64
C VAL A 645 -8.30 -14.76 -16.23
N SER A 646 -9.18 -15.72 -16.04
CA SER A 646 -9.31 -16.48 -14.79
C SER A 646 -9.46 -17.95 -15.13
N TRP A 647 -8.72 -18.77 -14.41
CA TRP A 647 -8.79 -20.21 -14.59
C TRP A 647 -8.52 -20.95 -13.28
N GLN A 648 -9.27 -22.00 -13.04
CA GLN A 648 -9.03 -22.96 -11.98
C GLN A 648 -9.03 -24.37 -12.53
N GLY A 649 -8.06 -25.16 -12.11
CA GLY A 649 -7.95 -26.55 -12.52
C GLY A 649 -7.32 -27.42 -11.46
N LEU A 650 -7.67 -28.71 -11.49
CA LEU A 650 -7.10 -29.73 -10.61
C LEU A 650 -6.00 -30.50 -11.33
N LEU A 651 -4.82 -30.55 -10.72
CA LEU A 651 -3.76 -31.47 -11.08
C LEU A 651 -3.90 -32.73 -10.18
N ARG A 652 -3.87 -33.89 -10.84
CA ARG A 652 -4.02 -35.21 -10.20
C ARG A 652 -2.87 -36.11 -10.55
#